data_936d6280a4f9f1c79470314f4cab60ca
#
_entry.id   936d6280a4f9f1c79470314f4cab60ca
#
_cell.length_a   1.000
_cell.length_b   1.000
_cell.length_c   1.000
_cell.angle_alpha   90.00
_cell.angle_beta   90.00
_cell.angle_gamma   90.00
#
_symmetry.space_group_name_H-M   'P 1'
#
loop_
_entity.id
_entity.type
_entity.pdbx_description
1 polymer ?
#
loop_
_entity_poly.entity_id
_entity_poly.type
_entity_poly.pdbx_seq_one_letter_code
_entity_poly.pdbx_strand_id
1 'polypeptide(L)'
;MQTRYTSADQWAEAKDGVIPAPYALEEGEQIIDQYLEPVIFHNVNGPDIGVTTCGVIVKDGLYFKDLDNSGELAPYKDWRLSPEQRAEDMVKHLRLDQQAGLVLNTLFNTPVVPTRAEATNAEGKLELGKIYKHHNPGEKPMPGPLPGMTVSIDDSHVLEKHIAAGVYRGDMRCEAGMVALYHNAGTQMLEYEACKGGVAIPYSLHTNPINIGYPDSLGIGAAVIGDGNTDMVYEMAQTDRKMMKAEGLNIMYGPQVDVTSDPRWPRTSGTYGERPDVTSDIAEALVKGYQDGDNGLNEGSVVLTIKHFPGDAPSENGFEPHVPIGQWRIYRTPGSMEKYHLPPFQRAFDHKVSSIMPDYSRIATDGRAVPQTYRGEVTSTEEVPSAYSKELITDLARNKMGFDGYVNSDSGITTVQIYGVENLTEPERYAKAISAGTDVIGGNTDPENIVKAVEDGLLPKADLDRASYNRLLSLFRTKRVDNPYLDPDKADQARVDNFDGAKKKAYEANQKAVVLVKNHEKLLPLAKSQKVCIVTFKGVDSGFAQMAQAMGAGLGNTDEDAALRKTLTEAFEKKGYTVVATPEEADVLYLHVWPISNGLVFNQYAMPVIEMGEIVTDERERNKSQKKTGNKVTVVTLKDVEKIKELADAIHARGGKVVGTCVVCNPWLLDKLEPYCDALTIQYTVSAVALNNALNAQVDVISGDFAPTGKLSLTMASDPAVIAITEQEIDGVVREICASPNDVPGYDKDQYIDPAILANVKGGSYAYCDADGNYYRSGFGLNY
;
A
#
# COMPACT_ATOMS: atom_id res chain seq x y z
N MET A 1 14.33 -1.94 38.07
CA MET A 1 13.44 -0.79 38.19
C MET A 1 12.35 -1.10 39.23
N GLN A 2 12.21 -0.28 40.26
CA GLN A 2 11.18 -0.51 41.26
C GLN A 2 9.89 0.23 40.88
N THR A 3 8.79 -0.50 40.85
CA THR A 3 7.46 0.09 40.70
C THR A 3 7.12 0.87 41.95
N ARG A 4 6.89 2.18 41.86
CA ARG A 4 6.38 2.97 42.98
C ARG A 4 4.93 2.58 43.29
N TYR A 5 4.18 2.17 42.29
CA TYR A 5 2.76 1.80 42.38
C TYR A 5 2.45 0.68 41.42
N THR A 6 1.52 -0.20 41.78
CA THR A 6 1.04 -1.31 40.92
C THR A 6 -0.40 -1.13 40.44
N SER A 7 -1.12 -0.14 40.97
CA SER A 7 -2.46 0.23 40.55
C SER A 7 -2.78 1.67 40.96
N ALA A 8 -3.77 2.27 40.33
CA ALA A 8 -4.24 3.62 40.68
C ALA A 8 -4.71 3.75 42.13
N ASP A 9 -5.15 2.67 42.77
CA ASP A 9 -5.60 2.65 44.17
C ASP A 9 -4.47 2.72 45.20
N GLN A 10 -3.23 2.55 44.78
CA GLN A 10 -2.04 2.57 45.65
C GLN A 10 -1.32 3.94 45.67
N TRP A 11 -1.94 4.97 45.12
CA TRP A 11 -1.33 6.27 44.97
C TRP A 11 -1.17 6.96 46.30
N ALA A 12 0.04 7.47 46.53
CA ALA A 12 0.25 8.50 47.54
C ALA A 12 -0.60 9.72 47.18
N GLU A 13 -1.17 10.42 48.16
CA GLU A 13 -1.84 11.69 47.93
C GLU A 13 -0.94 12.60 47.08
N ALA A 14 -1.53 13.25 46.06
CA ALA A 14 -0.82 14.16 45.17
C ALA A 14 -0.12 15.24 46.03
N LYS A 15 1.19 15.26 45.97
CA LYS A 15 1.96 16.26 46.65
C LYS A 15 2.05 17.49 45.74
N ASP A 16 1.54 18.61 46.22
CA ASP A 16 1.49 19.87 45.45
C ASP A 16 0.76 19.74 44.08
N GLY A 17 -0.23 18.83 43.98
CA GLY A 17 -1.00 18.60 42.75
C GLY A 17 -0.32 17.71 41.70
N VAL A 18 0.77 17.05 42.05
CA VAL A 18 1.51 16.16 41.15
C VAL A 18 1.67 14.77 41.77
N ILE A 19 1.31 13.75 41.01
CA ILE A 19 1.60 12.35 41.29
C ILE A 19 2.89 12.00 40.52
N PRO A 20 3.96 11.55 41.18
CA PRO A 20 5.21 11.23 40.49
C PRO A 20 5.05 10.02 39.57
N ALA A 21 5.93 9.90 38.56
CA ALA A 21 5.92 8.76 37.63
C ALA A 21 5.93 7.42 38.36
N PRO A 22 5.15 6.40 37.89
CA PRO A 22 5.11 5.07 38.47
C PRO A 22 6.47 4.40 38.55
N TYR A 23 7.28 4.60 37.52
CA TYR A 23 8.61 4.03 37.42
C TYR A 23 9.65 5.13 37.40
N ALA A 24 10.75 4.88 38.13
CA ALA A 24 11.97 5.68 38.04
C ALA A 24 13.14 4.75 37.79
N LEU A 25 14.00 5.12 36.86
CA LEU A 25 15.24 4.40 36.61
C LEU A 25 16.21 4.66 37.77
N GLU A 26 16.83 3.58 38.29
CA GLU A 26 17.93 3.67 39.23
C GLU A 26 19.23 3.96 38.49
N GLU A 27 20.29 4.39 39.24
CA GLU A 27 21.59 4.67 38.65
C GLU A 27 22.14 3.40 37.95
N GLY A 28 22.41 3.48 36.64
CA GLY A 28 22.91 2.39 35.82
C GLY A 28 21.87 1.53 35.13
N GLU A 29 20.57 1.69 35.46
CA GLU A 29 19.49 1.03 34.71
C GLU A 29 19.20 1.72 33.37
N GLN A 30 18.83 0.93 32.36
CA GLN A 30 18.40 1.42 31.06
C GLN A 30 16.92 1.10 30.85
N ILE A 31 16.22 1.97 30.13
CA ILE A 31 14.78 1.77 29.82
C ILE A 31 14.54 0.49 29.02
N ILE A 32 15.55 -0.02 28.32
CA ILE A 32 15.45 -1.23 27.50
C ILE A 32 15.51 -2.53 28.33
N ASP A 33 15.91 -2.49 29.62
CA ASP A 33 16.13 -3.69 30.42
C ASP A 33 14.84 -4.46 30.73
N GLN A 34 13.70 -3.77 30.88
CA GLN A 34 12.43 -4.43 31.12
C GLN A 34 11.24 -3.67 30.53
N TYR A 35 10.19 -4.41 30.16
CA TYR A 35 8.90 -3.83 29.81
C TYR A 35 8.20 -3.31 31.08
N LEU A 36 7.68 -2.08 31.02
CA LEU A 36 6.97 -1.43 32.11
C LEU A 36 5.47 -1.55 31.87
N GLU A 37 4.76 -2.18 32.79
CA GLU A 37 3.29 -2.21 32.73
C GLU A 37 2.74 -0.78 32.93
N PRO A 38 1.94 -0.23 32.00
CA PRO A 38 1.42 1.11 32.14
C PRO A 38 0.40 1.22 33.27
N VAL A 39 0.40 2.34 33.98
CA VAL A 39 -0.62 2.66 34.98
C VAL A 39 -1.64 3.60 34.35
N ILE A 40 -2.92 3.27 34.49
CA ILE A 40 -4.03 4.00 33.88
C ILE A 40 -4.83 4.75 34.94
N PHE A 41 -5.03 6.05 34.72
CA PHE A 41 -5.88 6.92 35.53
C PHE A 41 -7.17 7.22 34.76
N HIS A 42 -8.31 7.04 35.39
CA HIS A 42 -9.60 7.25 34.78
C HIS A 42 -10.18 8.62 35.12
N ASN A 43 -10.45 9.44 34.15
CA ASN A 43 -11.24 10.67 34.28
C ASN A 43 -12.73 10.37 34.09
N VAL A 44 -13.60 10.89 34.96
CA VAL A 44 -15.04 10.62 34.92
C VAL A 44 -15.69 11.13 33.62
N ASN A 45 -15.24 12.25 33.10
CA ASN A 45 -15.75 12.86 31.86
C ASN A 45 -14.60 13.32 30.95
N GLY A 46 -13.55 12.52 30.83
CA GLY A 46 -12.36 12.85 30.03
C GLY A 46 -11.65 11.58 29.57
N PRO A 47 -10.51 11.72 28.88
CA PRO A 47 -9.73 10.59 28.46
C PRO A 47 -9.08 9.88 29.66
N ASP A 48 -8.85 8.59 29.51
CA ASP A 48 -7.92 7.87 30.37
C ASP A 48 -6.51 8.43 30.18
N ILE A 49 -5.70 8.41 31.25
CA ILE A 49 -4.34 8.85 31.24
C ILE A 49 -3.42 7.65 31.50
N GLY A 50 -2.63 7.27 30.49
CA GLY A 50 -1.70 6.15 30.58
C GLY A 50 -0.26 6.62 30.76
N VAL A 51 0.43 6.12 31.79
CA VAL A 51 1.80 6.53 32.13
C VAL A 51 2.69 5.35 32.52
N THR A 52 3.98 5.51 32.26
CA THR A 52 5.07 4.67 32.78
C THR A 52 6.12 5.53 33.46
N THR A 53 6.85 6.35 32.75
CA THR A 53 7.91 7.23 33.24
C THR A 53 7.50 8.71 33.30
N CYS A 54 6.29 9.05 32.87
CA CYS A 54 5.66 10.35 33.09
C CYS A 54 4.91 10.39 34.43
N GLY A 55 4.91 11.56 35.08
CA GLY A 55 4.03 11.87 36.18
C GLY A 55 2.60 12.20 35.74
N VAL A 56 1.74 12.49 36.72
CA VAL A 56 0.36 12.92 36.48
C VAL A 56 0.06 14.19 37.25
N ILE A 57 -0.42 15.22 36.56
CA ILE A 57 -0.89 16.46 37.18
C ILE A 57 -2.34 16.26 37.62
N VAL A 58 -2.66 16.65 38.86
CA VAL A 58 -4.01 16.63 39.40
C VAL A 58 -4.50 18.07 39.55
N LYS A 59 -5.55 18.43 38.84
CA LYS A 59 -6.14 19.74 38.91
C LYS A 59 -7.68 19.67 38.82
N ASP A 60 -8.38 20.30 39.74
CA ASP A 60 -9.84 20.32 39.79
C ASP A 60 -10.46 18.88 39.85
N GLY A 61 -9.75 17.93 40.49
CA GLY A 61 -10.14 16.53 40.55
C GLY A 61 -9.98 15.75 39.26
N LEU A 62 -9.29 16.29 38.26
CA LEU A 62 -8.99 15.67 36.97
C LEU A 62 -7.48 15.35 36.85
N TYR A 63 -7.21 14.29 36.08
CA TYR A 63 -5.85 13.81 35.79
C TYR A 63 -5.39 14.27 34.42
N PHE A 64 -4.13 14.71 34.33
CA PHE A 64 -3.46 15.14 33.09
C PHE A 64 -2.07 14.49 33.05
N LYS A 65 -1.69 13.99 31.88
CA LYS A 65 -0.34 13.41 31.70
C LYS A 65 0.70 14.52 31.75
N ASP A 66 1.71 14.36 32.61
CA ASP A 66 2.81 15.29 32.72
C ASP A 66 3.91 14.96 31.70
N LEU A 67 3.67 15.34 30.45
CA LEU A 67 4.44 14.93 29.27
C LEU A 67 5.93 15.36 29.30
N ASP A 68 6.34 16.23 30.22
CA ASP A 68 7.72 16.70 30.39
C ASP A 68 8.22 16.62 31.85
N ASN A 69 7.41 16.00 32.73
CA ASN A 69 7.69 15.88 34.16
C ASN A 69 7.94 17.22 34.87
N SER A 70 7.44 18.34 34.35
CA SER A 70 7.61 19.67 34.96
C SER A 70 6.68 19.94 36.13
N GLY A 71 5.59 19.20 36.26
CA GLY A 71 4.52 19.45 37.21
C GLY A 71 3.58 20.62 36.83
N GLU A 72 3.84 21.30 35.71
CA GLU A 72 3.05 22.43 35.24
C GLU A 72 2.03 22.02 34.17
N LEU A 73 0.76 22.43 34.33
CA LEU A 73 -0.27 22.16 33.33
C LEU A 73 -0.20 23.19 32.19
N ALA A 74 0.74 22.94 31.26
CA ALA A 74 0.84 23.70 30.02
C ALA A 74 -0.32 23.36 29.06
N PRO A 75 -0.65 24.24 28.07
CA PRO A 75 -1.76 23.99 27.14
C PRO A 75 -1.71 22.65 26.42
N TYR A 76 -0.53 22.18 25.99
CA TYR A 76 -0.41 20.89 25.27
C TYR A 76 -0.71 19.66 26.15
N LYS A 77 -0.66 19.79 27.48
CA LYS A 77 -1.03 18.74 28.45
C LYS A 77 -2.52 18.77 28.81
N ASP A 78 -3.20 19.90 28.60
CA ASP A 78 -4.61 20.10 28.96
C ASP A 78 -5.55 19.51 27.89
N TRP A 79 -6.03 18.30 28.12
CA TRP A 79 -6.92 17.59 27.20
C TRP A 79 -8.30 18.26 27.01
N ARG A 80 -8.65 19.27 27.79
CA ARG A 80 -9.87 20.07 27.63
C ARG A 80 -9.77 21.08 26.49
N LEU A 81 -8.55 21.39 26.04
CA LEU A 81 -8.30 22.27 24.89
C LEU A 81 -8.44 21.51 23.58
N SER A 82 -8.64 22.26 22.49
CA SER A 82 -8.74 21.65 21.16
C SER A 82 -7.42 20.98 20.72
N PRO A 83 -7.47 19.96 19.84
CA PRO A 83 -6.27 19.36 19.25
C PRO A 83 -5.33 20.38 18.63
N GLU A 84 -5.88 21.42 17.98
CA GLU A 84 -5.13 22.50 17.32
C GLU A 84 -4.34 23.33 18.33
N GLN A 85 -4.99 23.75 19.43
CA GLN A 85 -4.36 24.53 20.49
C GLN A 85 -3.23 23.72 21.17
N ARG A 86 -3.48 22.43 21.40
CA ARG A 86 -2.51 21.52 22.01
C ARG A 86 -1.31 21.31 21.10
N ALA A 87 -1.53 21.03 19.80
CA ALA A 87 -0.46 20.82 18.84
C ALA A 87 0.39 22.08 18.64
N GLU A 88 -0.25 23.25 18.49
CA GLU A 88 0.47 24.54 18.36
C GLU A 88 1.36 24.84 19.56
N ASP A 89 0.88 24.52 20.76
CA ASP A 89 1.65 24.75 21.97
C ASP A 89 2.79 23.73 22.11
N MET A 90 2.52 22.44 21.82
CA MET A 90 3.53 21.36 21.94
C MET A 90 4.75 21.61 21.05
N VAL A 91 4.56 22.08 19.81
CA VAL A 91 5.68 22.42 18.90
C VAL A 91 6.68 23.36 19.54
N LYS A 92 6.24 24.32 20.37
CA LYS A 92 7.10 25.31 21.04
C LYS A 92 7.95 24.70 22.14
N HIS A 93 7.56 23.54 22.67
CA HIS A 93 8.23 22.85 23.77
C HIS A 93 9.14 21.69 23.29
N LEU A 94 9.02 21.27 22.03
CA LEU A 94 9.91 20.24 21.47
C LEU A 94 11.31 20.80 21.22
N ARG A 95 12.32 20.05 21.60
CA ARG A 95 13.70 20.31 21.18
C ARG A 95 13.84 20.09 19.66
N LEU A 96 14.86 20.67 19.06
CA LEU A 96 15.11 20.57 17.62
C LEU A 96 15.34 19.11 17.17
N ASP A 97 16.06 18.32 17.94
CA ASP A 97 16.29 16.90 17.71
C ASP A 97 14.99 16.07 17.77
N GLN A 98 14.10 16.38 18.72
CA GLN A 98 12.79 15.76 18.81
C GLN A 98 11.89 16.12 17.62
N GLN A 99 11.91 17.37 17.17
CA GLN A 99 11.17 17.76 15.95
C GLN A 99 11.72 17.05 14.71
N ALA A 100 13.05 16.93 14.59
CA ALA A 100 13.68 16.21 13.51
C ALA A 100 13.29 14.72 13.48
N GLY A 101 13.25 14.06 14.64
CA GLY A 101 12.80 12.68 14.76
C GLY A 101 11.30 12.49 14.49
N LEU A 102 10.47 13.45 14.93
CA LEU A 102 9.01 13.42 14.75
C LEU A 102 8.59 13.43 13.27
N VAL A 103 9.34 14.15 12.42
CA VAL A 103 9.05 14.28 10.98
C VAL A 103 9.73 13.19 10.12
N LEU A 104 10.15 12.10 10.77
CA LEU A 104 10.70 10.92 10.11
C LEU A 104 9.86 9.68 10.43
N ASN A 105 9.92 8.70 9.54
CA ASN A 105 9.56 7.31 9.86
C ASN A 105 10.63 6.34 9.34
N THR A 106 10.82 5.25 10.06
CA THR A 106 11.73 4.18 9.61
C THR A 106 11.07 3.32 8.54
N LEU A 107 11.87 2.73 7.65
CA LEU A 107 11.36 1.89 6.57
C LEU A 107 10.86 0.53 7.09
N PHE A 108 11.59 -0.08 8.01
CA PHE A 108 11.25 -1.37 8.60
C PHE A 108 11.61 -1.37 10.08
N ASN A 109 10.65 -1.66 10.95
CA ASN A 109 10.92 -1.76 12.37
C ASN A 109 11.13 -3.19 12.84
N THR A 110 10.42 -4.15 12.26
CA THR A 110 10.60 -5.56 12.60
C THR A 110 10.32 -6.43 11.40
N PRO A 111 11.25 -7.28 11.01
CA PRO A 111 10.94 -8.40 10.14
C PRO A 111 10.10 -9.47 10.85
N VAL A 112 10.28 -9.66 12.17
CA VAL A 112 9.55 -10.65 12.97
C VAL A 112 9.37 -10.13 14.40
N VAL A 113 8.13 -9.95 14.82
CA VAL A 113 7.80 -9.75 16.25
C VAL A 113 7.88 -11.12 16.93
N PRO A 114 8.59 -11.29 18.06
CA PRO A 114 8.67 -12.56 18.77
C PRO A 114 7.30 -12.98 19.29
N THR A 115 7.13 -14.26 19.56
CA THR A 115 5.96 -14.73 20.33
C THR A 115 6.06 -14.24 21.77
N ARG A 116 4.92 -14.18 22.47
CA ARG A 116 4.90 -13.79 23.88
C ARG A 116 5.76 -14.71 24.76
N ALA A 117 5.80 -16.00 24.44
CA ALA A 117 6.63 -16.96 25.13
C ALA A 117 8.14 -16.69 24.95
N GLU A 118 8.58 -16.30 23.75
CA GLU A 118 9.96 -15.93 23.45
C GLU A 118 10.37 -14.62 24.13
N ALA A 119 9.43 -13.67 24.24
CA ALA A 119 9.66 -12.37 24.89
C ALA A 119 9.63 -12.44 26.42
N THR A 120 9.16 -13.55 27.01
CA THR A 120 9.04 -13.73 28.46
C THR A 120 10.28 -14.44 29.02
N ASN A 121 10.79 -13.97 30.17
CA ASN A 121 11.91 -14.62 30.85
C ASN A 121 11.45 -15.76 31.77
N ALA A 122 12.42 -16.44 32.40
CA ALA A 122 12.15 -17.58 33.30
C ALA A 122 11.32 -17.21 34.54
N GLU A 123 11.24 -15.93 34.90
CA GLU A 123 10.45 -15.39 36.02
C GLU A 123 9.04 -14.97 35.60
N GLY A 124 8.69 -15.16 34.33
CA GLY A 124 7.37 -14.80 33.77
C GLY A 124 7.20 -13.31 33.43
N LYS A 125 8.31 -12.54 33.37
CA LYS A 125 8.29 -11.12 33.03
C LYS A 125 8.67 -10.90 31.58
N LEU A 126 8.01 -9.93 30.94
CA LEU A 126 8.36 -9.49 29.60
C LEU A 126 9.70 -8.71 29.62
N GLU A 127 10.57 -9.06 28.70
CA GLU A 127 11.86 -8.38 28.48
C GLU A 127 11.75 -7.44 27.28
N LEU A 128 11.91 -6.14 27.49
CA LEU A 128 11.79 -5.13 26.43
C LEU A 128 12.79 -5.37 25.32
N GLY A 129 14.03 -5.73 25.63
CA GLY A 129 15.09 -6.02 24.66
C GLY A 129 14.83 -7.24 23.78
N LYS A 130 13.86 -8.11 24.15
CA LYS A 130 13.40 -9.20 23.28
C LYS A 130 12.24 -8.76 22.38
N ILE A 131 11.42 -7.82 22.87
CA ILE A 131 10.31 -7.23 22.08
C ILE A 131 10.90 -6.27 21.04
N TYR A 132 11.87 -5.46 21.45
CA TYR A 132 12.54 -4.46 20.63
C TYR A 132 14.04 -4.73 20.64
N LYS A 133 14.66 -4.94 19.48
CA LYS A 133 16.08 -5.27 19.40
C LYS A 133 16.93 -4.13 20.00
N HIS A 134 17.84 -4.49 20.91
CA HIS A 134 18.80 -3.55 21.45
C HIS A 134 19.93 -3.26 20.46
N HIS A 135 20.34 -1.99 20.38
CA HIS A 135 21.45 -1.55 19.56
C HIS A 135 22.80 -2.08 20.12
N ASN A 136 23.58 -2.70 19.26
CA ASN A 136 24.94 -3.11 19.60
C ASN A 136 25.93 -2.11 18.98
N PRO A 137 26.75 -1.42 19.78
CA PRO A 137 27.74 -0.48 19.26
C PRO A 137 28.65 -1.14 18.21
N GLY A 138 28.72 -0.55 17.02
CA GLY A 138 29.49 -1.08 15.89
C GLY A 138 28.75 -2.06 14.99
N GLU A 139 27.51 -2.42 15.28
CA GLU A 139 26.63 -3.14 14.34
C GLU A 139 26.28 -2.22 13.17
N LYS A 140 26.49 -2.70 11.95
CA LYS A 140 26.13 -1.93 10.76
C LYS A 140 24.64 -2.10 10.44
N PRO A 141 23.96 -1.03 9.98
CA PRO A 141 22.61 -1.16 9.46
C PRO A 141 22.53 -2.26 8.41
N MET A 142 21.43 -3.01 8.39
CA MET A 142 21.23 -4.01 7.34
C MET A 142 21.00 -3.33 5.99
N PRO A 143 21.46 -3.94 4.87
CA PRO A 143 21.07 -3.50 3.55
C PRO A 143 19.54 -3.50 3.40
N GLY A 144 18.98 -2.41 2.91
CA GLY A 144 17.58 -2.33 2.56
C GLY A 144 17.27 -3.05 1.23
N PRO A 145 15.98 -3.06 0.83
CA PRO A 145 15.55 -3.76 -0.38
C PRO A 145 16.05 -3.13 -1.69
N LEU A 146 16.47 -1.88 -1.65
CA LEU A 146 17.01 -1.18 -2.82
C LEU A 146 18.50 -0.88 -2.63
N PRO A 147 19.30 -0.86 -3.73
CA PRO A 147 20.71 -0.50 -3.66
C PRO A 147 20.92 0.89 -3.02
N GLY A 148 21.78 0.97 -2.02
CA GLY A 148 22.05 2.21 -1.27
C GLY A 148 21.11 2.48 -0.09
N MET A 149 20.07 1.69 0.08
CA MET A 149 19.16 1.75 1.23
C MET A 149 19.74 0.98 2.41
N THR A 150 19.58 1.53 3.62
CA THR A 150 19.90 0.85 4.87
C THR A 150 18.68 0.79 5.77
N VAL A 151 18.60 -0.25 6.58
CA VAL A 151 17.49 -0.47 7.52
C VAL A 151 18.07 -0.61 8.92
N SER A 152 17.64 0.24 9.85
CA SER A 152 17.85 0.05 11.28
C SER A 152 16.60 -0.58 11.88
N ILE A 153 16.80 -1.66 12.64
CA ILE A 153 15.72 -2.41 13.31
C ILE A 153 15.88 -2.45 14.82
N ASP A 154 16.80 -1.64 15.36
CA ASP A 154 17.09 -1.59 16.78
C ASP A 154 16.48 -0.34 17.45
N ASP A 155 16.62 -0.27 18.77
CA ASP A 155 16.07 0.78 19.61
C ASP A 155 16.74 2.14 19.46
N SER A 156 17.90 2.22 18.80
CA SER A 156 18.65 3.48 18.67
C SER A 156 17.87 4.56 17.92
N HIS A 157 17.06 4.17 16.93
CA HIS A 157 16.24 5.14 16.19
C HIS A 157 15.15 5.78 17.05
N VAL A 158 14.72 5.13 18.14
CA VAL A 158 13.78 5.69 19.12
C VAL A 158 14.53 6.44 20.22
N LEU A 159 15.49 5.79 20.88
CA LEU A 159 16.17 6.31 22.08
C LEU A 159 17.19 7.40 21.81
N GLU A 160 17.88 7.33 20.66
CA GLU A 160 18.96 8.27 20.32
C GLU A 160 18.52 9.30 19.27
N LYS A 161 17.66 8.86 18.35
CA LYS A 161 17.24 9.66 17.19
C LYS A 161 15.82 10.22 17.31
N HIS A 162 15.10 9.90 18.37
CA HIS A 162 13.76 10.40 18.69
C HIS A 162 12.70 10.15 17.60
N ILE A 163 12.91 9.13 16.75
CA ILE A 163 11.97 8.83 15.66
C ILE A 163 10.71 8.20 16.25
N ALA A 164 9.60 8.93 16.12
CA ALA A 164 8.33 8.58 16.73
C ALA A 164 7.43 7.68 15.86
N ALA A 165 7.96 7.15 14.76
CA ALA A 165 7.18 6.32 13.85
C ALA A 165 8.03 5.28 13.12
N GLY A 166 7.43 4.13 12.85
CA GLY A 166 8.06 3.09 12.05
C GLY A 166 7.07 2.33 11.19
N VAL A 167 7.57 1.75 10.09
CA VAL A 167 6.77 0.92 9.20
C VAL A 167 6.85 -0.53 9.66
N TYR A 168 5.71 -1.06 10.13
CA TYR A 168 5.54 -2.47 10.46
C TYR A 168 5.16 -3.25 9.21
N ARG A 169 5.91 -4.28 8.91
CA ARG A 169 5.65 -5.19 7.79
C ARG A 169 5.44 -6.64 8.23
N GLY A 170 5.01 -6.84 9.46
CA GLY A 170 4.57 -8.15 9.94
C GLY A 170 3.31 -8.60 9.20
N ASP A 171 3.12 -9.90 9.18
CA ASP A 171 1.91 -10.51 8.63
C ASP A 171 0.96 -10.99 9.74
N MET A 172 -0.17 -11.55 9.34
CA MET A 172 -1.18 -12.12 10.24
C MET A 172 -0.70 -13.32 11.06
N ARG A 173 0.54 -13.81 10.85
CA ARG A 173 1.13 -14.88 11.67
C ARG A 173 1.68 -14.38 12.99
N CYS A 174 1.96 -13.07 13.11
CA CYS A 174 2.32 -12.48 14.40
C CYS A 174 1.10 -12.41 15.31
N GLU A 175 1.26 -12.69 16.59
CA GLU A 175 0.23 -12.50 17.61
C GLU A 175 -0.14 -11.01 17.71
N ALA A 176 -1.43 -10.67 17.66
CA ALA A 176 -1.88 -9.27 17.71
C ALA A 176 -1.45 -8.57 19.00
N GLY A 177 -1.52 -9.28 20.13
CA GLY A 177 -1.04 -8.79 21.40
C GLY A 177 0.45 -8.46 21.42
N MET A 178 1.28 -9.22 20.65
CA MET A 178 2.70 -8.90 20.53
C MET A 178 2.97 -7.67 19.66
N VAL A 179 2.14 -7.39 18.66
CA VAL A 179 2.20 -6.14 17.89
C VAL A 179 1.86 -4.95 18.79
N ALA A 180 0.82 -5.10 19.62
CA ALA A 180 0.45 -4.09 20.63
C ALA A 180 1.58 -3.87 21.66
N LEU A 181 2.23 -4.93 22.13
CA LEU A 181 3.38 -4.82 23.02
C LEU A 181 4.58 -4.12 22.35
N TYR A 182 4.82 -4.39 21.07
CA TYR A 182 5.85 -3.70 20.30
C TYR A 182 5.57 -2.19 20.18
N HIS A 183 4.32 -1.82 19.91
CA HIS A 183 3.88 -0.43 19.93
C HIS A 183 4.07 0.22 21.31
N ASN A 184 3.67 -0.47 22.39
CA ASN A 184 3.84 -0.01 23.75
C ASN A 184 5.32 0.17 24.12
N ALA A 185 6.17 -0.75 23.68
CA ALA A 185 7.62 -0.66 23.91
C ALA A 185 8.23 0.61 23.27
N GLY A 186 7.90 0.90 22.02
CA GLY A 186 8.31 2.15 21.36
C GLY A 186 7.79 3.39 22.11
N THR A 187 6.55 3.33 22.58
CA THR A 187 5.94 4.41 23.37
C THR A 187 6.67 4.64 24.72
N GLN A 188 7.03 3.57 25.45
CA GLN A 188 7.78 3.68 26.71
C GLN A 188 9.14 4.36 26.52
N MET A 189 9.84 3.97 25.44
CA MET A 189 11.14 4.56 25.10
C MET A 189 11.02 6.06 24.82
N LEU A 190 9.99 6.49 24.09
CA LEU A 190 9.73 7.92 23.84
C LEU A 190 9.18 8.64 25.07
N GLU A 191 8.41 7.98 25.93
CA GLU A 191 7.95 8.58 27.18
C GLU A 191 9.10 8.88 28.13
N TYR A 192 10.17 8.09 28.06
CA TYR A 192 11.38 8.33 28.87
C TYR A 192 12.07 9.65 28.54
N GLU A 193 11.79 10.28 27.39
CA GLU A 193 12.29 11.62 27.05
C GLU A 193 11.88 12.69 28.07
N ALA A 194 10.72 12.53 28.73
CA ALA A 194 10.30 13.40 29.84
C ALA A 194 11.27 13.37 31.02
N CYS A 195 12.01 12.29 31.24
CA CYS A 195 13.05 12.18 32.24
C CYS A 195 14.37 12.84 31.83
N LYS A 196 14.52 13.15 30.54
CA LYS A 196 15.72 13.77 29.94
C LYS A 196 15.52 15.26 29.61
N GLY A 197 14.45 15.87 30.10
CA GLY A 197 14.10 17.26 29.80
C GLY A 197 13.52 17.48 28.40
N GLY A 198 13.00 16.43 27.77
CA GLY A 198 12.20 16.48 26.54
C GLY A 198 10.71 16.32 26.79
N VAL A 199 9.95 16.19 25.74
CA VAL A 199 8.49 15.96 25.77
C VAL A 199 8.18 14.56 25.27
N ALA A 200 7.37 13.83 26.03
CA ALA A 200 6.90 12.51 25.64
C ALA A 200 5.97 12.58 24.41
N ILE A 201 6.29 11.81 23.37
CA ILE A 201 5.50 11.68 22.15
C ILE A 201 5.10 10.20 22.00
N PRO A 202 3.84 9.85 21.70
CA PRO A 202 3.47 8.45 21.49
C PRO A 202 4.08 7.90 20.19
N TYR A 203 4.54 6.65 20.25
CA TYR A 203 5.02 5.93 19.08
C TYR A 203 3.87 5.60 18.11
N SER A 204 4.16 5.53 16.83
CA SER A 204 3.18 5.19 15.78
C SER A 204 3.70 4.06 14.91
N LEU A 205 2.85 3.08 14.62
CA LEU A 205 3.13 2.07 13.61
C LEU A 205 2.35 2.35 12.34
N HIS A 206 3.07 2.38 11.23
CA HIS A 206 2.53 2.40 9.89
C HIS A 206 2.46 0.97 9.35
N THR A 207 1.41 0.63 8.62
CA THR A 207 1.32 -0.65 7.91
C THR A 207 0.70 -0.48 6.54
N ASN A 208 1.07 -1.36 5.61
CA ASN A 208 0.31 -1.54 4.38
C ASN A 208 -1.04 -2.21 4.70
N PRO A 209 -2.02 -2.18 3.77
CA PRO A 209 -3.29 -2.85 3.96
C PRO A 209 -3.12 -4.29 4.43
N ILE A 210 -3.80 -4.65 5.52
CA ILE A 210 -3.84 -6.02 6.02
C ILE A 210 -4.88 -6.75 5.19
N ASN A 211 -4.45 -7.73 4.41
CA ASN A 211 -5.41 -8.56 3.67
C ASN A 211 -5.94 -9.66 4.58
N ILE A 212 -7.25 -9.61 4.88
CA ILE A 212 -7.98 -10.60 5.67
C ILE A 212 -8.77 -11.57 4.78
N GLY A 213 -8.30 -11.80 3.57
CA GLY A 213 -8.90 -12.73 2.61
C GLY A 213 -9.87 -12.08 1.61
N TYR A 214 -10.00 -10.75 1.59
CA TYR A 214 -10.70 -10.02 0.52
C TYR A 214 -9.94 -10.10 -0.81
N PRO A 215 -10.62 -9.87 -1.94
CA PRO A 215 -9.95 -9.78 -3.24
C PRO A 215 -8.85 -8.71 -3.23
N ASP A 216 -7.85 -8.88 -4.09
CA ASP A 216 -6.89 -7.81 -4.35
C ASP A 216 -7.57 -6.61 -5.00
N SER A 217 -6.93 -5.45 -5.03
CA SER A 217 -7.54 -4.17 -5.39
C SER A 217 -8.29 -4.19 -6.73
N LEU A 218 -7.73 -4.80 -7.79
CA LEU A 218 -8.43 -4.97 -9.08
C LEU A 218 -9.73 -5.76 -8.96
N GLY A 219 -9.73 -6.80 -8.11
CA GLY A 219 -10.93 -7.61 -7.83
C GLY A 219 -11.97 -6.83 -7.03
N ILE A 220 -11.54 -5.99 -6.09
CA ILE A 220 -12.43 -5.04 -5.40
C ILE A 220 -13.07 -4.11 -6.42
N GLY A 221 -12.29 -3.52 -7.34
CA GLY A 221 -12.81 -2.70 -8.43
C GLY A 221 -13.85 -3.44 -9.29
N ALA A 222 -13.57 -4.69 -9.65
CA ALA A 222 -14.50 -5.53 -10.43
C ALA A 222 -15.81 -5.80 -9.69
N ALA A 223 -15.76 -6.09 -8.40
CA ALA A 223 -16.93 -6.32 -7.57
C ALA A 223 -17.76 -5.03 -7.39
N VAL A 224 -17.10 -3.89 -7.14
CA VAL A 224 -17.76 -2.57 -7.00
C VAL A 224 -18.47 -2.15 -8.27
N ILE A 225 -17.84 -2.35 -9.44
CA ILE A 225 -18.49 -2.07 -10.73
C ILE A 225 -19.71 -2.98 -10.92
N GLY A 226 -19.60 -4.26 -10.55
CA GLY A 226 -20.68 -5.23 -10.63
C GLY A 226 -21.86 -4.95 -9.70
N ASP A 227 -21.57 -4.57 -8.45
CA ASP A 227 -22.58 -4.25 -7.42
C ASP A 227 -23.18 -2.84 -7.60
N GLY A 228 -22.44 -1.91 -8.23
CA GLY A 228 -22.84 -0.51 -8.39
C GLY A 228 -22.82 0.29 -7.07
N ASN A 229 -22.14 -0.18 -6.04
CA ASN A 229 -21.96 0.50 -4.73
C ASN A 229 -20.66 0.07 -4.05
N THR A 230 -20.27 0.79 -2.99
CA THR A 230 -19.02 0.60 -2.24
C THR A 230 -19.21 0.05 -0.83
N ASP A 231 -20.37 -0.51 -0.49
CA ASP A 231 -20.68 -0.99 0.86
C ASP A 231 -19.67 -2.02 1.36
N MET A 232 -19.24 -2.95 0.47
CA MET A 232 -18.22 -3.95 0.76
C MET A 232 -16.89 -3.30 1.17
N VAL A 233 -16.48 -2.24 0.47
CA VAL A 233 -15.22 -1.51 0.73
C VAL A 233 -15.28 -0.80 2.07
N TYR A 234 -16.40 -0.15 2.37
CA TYR A 234 -16.62 0.51 3.64
C TYR A 234 -16.57 -0.48 4.82
N GLU A 235 -17.26 -1.62 4.71
CA GLU A 235 -17.25 -2.68 5.73
C GLU A 235 -15.87 -3.30 5.93
N MET A 236 -15.14 -3.55 4.84
CA MET A 236 -13.75 -4.01 4.88
C MET A 236 -12.87 -3.03 5.65
N ALA A 237 -12.92 -1.75 5.29
CA ALA A 237 -12.11 -0.71 5.93
C ALA A 237 -12.46 -0.53 7.42
N GLN A 238 -13.73 -0.66 7.81
CA GLN A 238 -14.13 -0.67 9.21
C GLN A 238 -13.58 -1.87 9.98
N THR A 239 -13.55 -3.04 9.36
CA THR A 239 -13.02 -4.26 9.99
C THR A 239 -11.52 -4.13 10.21
N ASP A 240 -10.78 -3.73 9.18
CA ASP A 240 -9.34 -3.47 9.26
C ASP A 240 -9.01 -2.42 10.32
N ARG A 241 -9.74 -1.31 10.33
CA ARG A 241 -9.56 -0.24 11.32
C ARG A 241 -9.66 -0.74 12.76
N LYS A 242 -10.65 -1.58 13.06
CA LYS A 242 -10.84 -2.11 14.42
C LYS A 242 -9.67 -2.98 14.86
N MET A 243 -9.17 -3.84 13.98
CA MET A 243 -8.00 -4.67 14.26
C MET A 243 -6.74 -3.81 14.38
N MET A 244 -6.47 -2.96 13.40
CA MET A 244 -5.31 -2.07 13.38
C MET A 244 -5.24 -1.22 14.65
N LYS A 245 -6.37 -0.63 15.06
CA LYS A 245 -6.42 0.20 16.27
C LYS A 245 -6.09 -0.58 17.53
N ALA A 246 -6.61 -1.80 17.68
CA ALA A 246 -6.33 -2.65 18.82
C ALA A 246 -4.87 -3.11 18.89
N GLU A 247 -4.22 -3.27 17.75
CA GLU A 247 -2.83 -3.71 17.61
C GLU A 247 -1.81 -2.56 17.65
N GLY A 248 -2.25 -1.30 17.67
CA GLY A 248 -1.37 -0.13 17.60
C GLY A 248 -0.87 0.21 16.21
N LEU A 249 -1.46 -0.37 15.17
CA LEU A 249 -1.22 -0.02 13.78
C LEU A 249 -2.02 1.25 13.45
N ASN A 250 -1.44 2.40 13.77
CA ASN A 250 -2.15 3.66 13.84
C ASN A 250 -2.32 4.38 12.51
N ILE A 251 -1.52 3.97 11.52
CA ILE A 251 -1.45 4.63 10.21
C ILE A 251 -1.49 3.56 9.12
N MET A 252 -2.48 3.64 8.26
CA MET A 252 -2.55 2.88 7.02
C MET A 252 -1.64 3.56 5.98
N TYR A 253 -0.63 2.85 5.49
CA TYR A 253 0.35 3.31 4.51
C TYR A 253 -0.10 2.98 3.08
N GLY A 254 -1.28 3.37 2.74
CA GLY A 254 -2.06 3.08 1.54
C GLY A 254 -3.54 3.34 1.80
N PRO A 255 -4.42 2.90 0.94
CA PRO A 255 -4.21 2.18 -0.31
C PRO A 255 -3.79 3.05 -1.48
N GLN A 256 -3.46 2.38 -2.60
CA GLN A 256 -3.13 3.00 -3.86
C GLN A 256 -4.42 3.37 -4.61
N VAL A 257 -4.68 4.67 -4.78
CA VAL A 257 -5.85 5.19 -5.52
C VAL A 257 -5.47 5.72 -6.90
N ASP A 258 -4.31 5.33 -7.41
CA ASP A 258 -3.89 5.59 -8.77
C ASP A 258 -4.88 5.00 -9.77
N VAL A 259 -5.12 5.69 -10.88
CA VAL A 259 -5.97 5.23 -11.98
C VAL A 259 -5.08 4.65 -13.07
N THR A 260 -5.21 3.36 -13.37
CA THR A 260 -4.40 2.69 -14.39
C THR A 260 -4.57 3.34 -15.76
N SER A 261 -3.47 3.62 -16.44
CA SER A 261 -3.45 4.23 -17.77
C SER A 261 -2.43 3.57 -18.73
N ASP A 262 -1.17 3.37 -18.35
CA ASP A 262 -0.27 2.53 -19.17
C ASP A 262 -0.54 1.04 -18.86
N PRO A 263 -0.91 0.22 -19.86
CA PRO A 263 -1.28 -1.18 -19.63
C PRO A 263 -0.11 -2.06 -19.19
N ARG A 264 1.13 -1.61 -19.43
CA ARG A 264 2.36 -2.33 -19.06
C ARG A 264 2.85 -2.01 -17.65
N TRP A 265 2.29 -0.97 -17.02
CA TRP A 265 2.70 -0.56 -15.69
C TRP A 265 2.48 -1.67 -14.66
N PRO A 266 3.55 -2.16 -13.97
CA PRO A 266 3.45 -3.37 -13.15
C PRO A 266 2.66 -3.17 -11.85
N ARG A 267 2.46 -1.90 -11.42
CA ARG A 267 1.69 -1.60 -10.22
C ARG A 267 0.17 -1.50 -10.48
N THR A 268 -0.27 -1.80 -11.69
CA THR A 268 -1.69 -1.93 -12.06
C THR A 268 -2.46 -2.82 -11.09
N SER A 269 -1.86 -3.94 -10.65
CA SER A 269 -2.49 -4.87 -9.69
C SER A 269 -2.82 -4.26 -8.33
N GLY A 270 -2.12 -3.17 -7.94
CA GLY A 270 -2.39 -2.44 -6.69
C GLY A 270 -3.51 -1.40 -6.81
N THR A 271 -3.99 -1.11 -8.02
CA THR A 271 -5.07 -0.13 -8.28
C THR A 271 -6.44 -0.77 -8.24
N TYR A 272 -7.49 0.05 -8.15
CA TYR A 272 -8.88 -0.41 -8.30
C TYR A 272 -9.34 -0.46 -9.76
N GLY A 273 -8.42 -0.28 -10.70
CA GLY A 273 -8.63 -0.31 -12.14
C GLY A 273 -8.43 1.04 -12.82
N GLU A 274 -9.10 1.23 -13.95
CA GLU A 274 -8.89 2.37 -14.84
C GLU A 274 -10.02 3.41 -14.83
N ARG A 275 -11.04 3.23 -13.96
CA ARG A 275 -12.22 4.10 -13.88
C ARG A 275 -12.03 5.14 -12.77
N PRO A 276 -11.84 6.44 -13.11
CA PRO A 276 -11.66 7.50 -12.11
C PRO A 276 -12.87 7.66 -11.18
N ASP A 277 -14.09 7.51 -11.70
CA ASP A 277 -15.34 7.57 -10.95
C ASP A 277 -15.40 6.44 -9.89
N VAL A 278 -15.17 5.21 -10.30
CA VAL A 278 -15.17 4.03 -9.41
C VAL A 278 -14.07 4.15 -8.34
N THR A 279 -12.85 4.53 -8.74
CA THR A 279 -11.74 4.72 -7.79
C THR A 279 -12.04 5.86 -6.81
N SER A 280 -12.73 6.91 -7.25
CA SER A 280 -13.16 8.02 -6.39
C SER A 280 -14.19 7.56 -5.35
N ASP A 281 -15.18 6.78 -5.75
CA ASP A 281 -16.18 6.23 -4.83
C ASP A 281 -15.57 5.25 -3.82
N ILE A 282 -14.60 4.44 -4.27
CA ILE A 282 -13.80 3.58 -3.39
C ILE A 282 -12.95 4.41 -2.42
N ALA A 283 -12.29 5.47 -2.88
CA ALA A 283 -11.49 6.36 -2.03
C ALA A 283 -12.34 6.99 -0.92
N GLU A 284 -13.56 7.45 -1.25
CA GLU A 284 -14.52 7.95 -0.27
C GLU A 284 -14.88 6.90 0.78
N ALA A 285 -15.22 5.68 0.35
CA ALA A 285 -15.58 4.59 1.26
C ALA A 285 -14.41 4.21 2.20
N LEU A 286 -13.19 4.20 1.68
CA LEU A 286 -11.98 3.96 2.46
C LEU A 286 -11.74 5.06 3.49
N VAL A 287 -11.86 6.35 3.11
CA VAL A 287 -11.73 7.48 4.05
C VAL A 287 -12.73 7.33 5.19
N LYS A 288 -14.01 7.14 4.86
CA LYS A 288 -15.08 6.98 5.86
C LYS A 288 -14.87 5.77 6.77
N GLY A 289 -14.40 4.66 6.19
CA GLY A 289 -14.19 3.41 6.91
C GLY A 289 -12.99 3.47 7.88
N TYR A 290 -11.83 3.91 7.41
CA TYR A 290 -10.63 4.00 8.24
C TYR A 290 -10.65 5.17 9.21
N GLN A 291 -11.25 6.31 8.85
CA GLN A 291 -11.31 7.48 9.73
C GLN A 291 -12.53 7.50 10.66
N ASP A 292 -13.39 6.47 10.61
CA ASP A 292 -14.60 6.38 11.42
C ASP A 292 -15.57 7.55 11.21
N GLY A 293 -15.71 7.95 9.95
CA GLY A 293 -16.53 9.08 9.52
C GLY A 293 -15.91 9.88 8.40
N ASP A 294 -16.55 10.98 8.00
CA ASP A 294 -16.18 11.83 6.86
C ASP A 294 -15.78 13.27 7.24
N ASN A 295 -15.57 13.55 8.51
CA ASN A 295 -15.22 14.88 9.04
C ASN A 295 -13.77 14.95 9.54
N GLY A 296 -12.87 14.13 8.99
CA GLY A 296 -11.49 14.03 9.42
C GLY A 296 -11.30 13.07 10.60
N LEU A 297 -10.14 13.18 11.26
CA LEU A 297 -9.74 12.26 12.33
C LEU A 297 -10.53 12.51 13.62
N ASN A 298 -10.86 11.41 14.30
CA ASN A 298 -11.44 11.36 15.64
C ASN A 298 -10.79 10.22 16.45
N GLU A 299 -11.21 10.03 17.69
CA GLU A 299 -10.67 8.98 18.57
C GLU A 299 -10.80 7.56 18.00
N GLY A 300 -11.84 7.30 17.21
CA GLY A 300 -12.08 6.01 16.55
C GLY A 300 -11.16 5.74 15.35
N SER A 301 -10.50 6.76 14.82
CA SER A 301 -9.81 6.71 13.54
C SER A 301 -8.49 5.93 13.57
N VAL A 302 -8.14 5.37 12.41
CA VAL A 302 -6.80 5.10 11.93
C VAL A 302 -6.47 6.15 10.87
N VAL A 303 -5.27 6.71 10.91
CA VAL A 303 -4.81 7.67 9.88
C VAL A 303 -4.70 6.94 8.54
N LEU A 304 -5.32 7.50 7.51
CA LEU A 304 -5.28 6.96 6.16
C LEU A 304 -4.34 7.80 5.27
N THR A 305 -3.35 7.14 4.65
CA THR A 305 -2.43 7.78 3.71
C THR A 305 -2.71 7.25 2.30
N ILE A 306 -3.50 7.97 1.52
CA ILE A 306 -3.76 7.57 0.12
C ILE A 306 -2.57 7.91 -0.78
N LYS A 307 -2.37 7.14 -1.87
CA LYS A 307 -1.20 7.25 -2.72
C LYS A 307 -1.47 6.86 -4.18
N HIS A 308 -0.62 7.29 -5.13
CA HIS A 308 0.54 8.20 -5.00
C HIS A 308 0.22 9.52 -5.73
N PHE A 309 0.11 10.61 -4.96
CA PHE A 309 -0.26 11.92 -5.52
C PHE A 309 0.83 12.47 -6.45
N PRO A 310 0.49 13.04 -7.63
CA PRO A 310 -0.85 13.27 -8.22
C PRO A 310 -1.39 12.15 -9.12
N GLY A 311 -0.78 10.97 -9.13
CA GLY A 311 -1.13 9.80 -9.93
C GLY A 311 0.10 9.17 -10.58
N ASP A 312 0.44 7.93 -10.19
CA ASP A 312 1.69 7.25 -10.57
C ASP A 312 1.60 6.48 -11.91
N ALA A 313 0.38 6.30 -12.45
CA ALA A 313 0.15 5.47 -13.63
C ALA A 313 0.57 6.06 -15.00
N PRO A 314 0.68 7.40 -15.23
CA PRO A 314 1.18 7.95 -16.49
C PRO A 314 2.68 7.71 -16.71
N SER A 315 3.13 6.48 -16.52
CA SER A 315 4.54 6.14 -16.57
C SER A 315 5.07 6.13 -18.02
N GLU A 316 6.32 6.53 -18.20
CA GLU A 316 6.96 6.44 -19.51
C GLU A 316 7.18 4.96 -19.88
N ASN A 317 6.40 4.46 -20.83
CA ASN A 317 6.46 3.08 -21.35
C ASN A 317 6.26 1.98 -20.31
N GLY A 318 5.51 2.26 -19.23
CA GLY A 318 5.19 1.28 -18.20
C GLY A 318 6.31 1.01 -17.20
N PHE A 319 7.40 1.75 -17.22
CA PHE A 319 8.49 1.55 -16.25
C PHE A 319 8.12 2.07 -14.85
N GLU A 320 8.60 1.37 -13.85
CA GLU A 320 8.29 1.57 -12.44
C GLU A 320 9.35 2.49 -11.77
N PRO A 321 8.94 3.47 -10.90
CA PRO A 321 9.85 4.54 -10.45
C PRO A 321 10.76 4.18 -9.27
N HIS A 322 10.69 2.99 -8.70
CA HIS A 322 11.65 2.59 -7.65
C HIS A 322 13.09 2.51 -8.19
N VAL A 323 13.25 2.47 -9.51
CA VAL A 323 14.55 2.49 -10.18
C VAL A 323 14.60 3.62 -11.22
N PRO A 324 15.81 4.17 -11.51
CA PRO A 324 15.96 5.37 -12.34
C PRO A 324 15.34 5.29 -13.74
N ILE A 325 15.18 4.10 -14.30
CA ILE A 325 14.57 3.90 -15.62
C ILE A 325 13.10 4.35 -15.65
N GLY A 326 12.39 4.27 -14.53
CA GLY A 326 10.97 4.61 -14.40
C GLY A 326 10.69 6.00 -13.82
N GLN A 327 11.70 6.85 -13.72
CA GLN A 327 11.63 8.14 -13.04
C GLN A 327 10.66 9.17 -13.65
N TRP A 328 10.10 8.92 -14.84
CA TRP A 328 9.31 9.90 -15.56
C TRP A 328 7.82 9.58 -15.61
N ARG A 329 6.99 10.61 -15.38
CA ARG A 329 5.56 10.65 -15.69
C ARG A 329 5.33 11.58 -16.86
N ILE A 330 4.64 11.07 -17.87
CA ILE A 330 4.46 11.75 -19.15
C ILE A 330 2.97 11.99 -19.37
N TYR A 331 2.55 13.24 -19.25
CA TYR A 331 1.20 13.66 -19.59
C TYR A 331 1.19 14.18 -21.01
N ARG A 332 0.81 13.34 -21.96
CA ARG A 332 0.78 13.65 -23.40
C ARG A 332 -0.55 14.24 -23.86
N THR A 333 -1.60 14.06 -23.08
CA THR A 333 -2.96 14.45 -23.44
C THR A 333 -3.35 15.70 -22.64
N PRO A 334 -3.79 16.80 -23.30
CA PRO A 334 -4.23 17.99 -22.58
C PRO A 334 -5.34 17.69 -21.59
N GLY A 335 -5.16 18.11 -20.32
CA GLY A 335 -6.14 17.94 -19.26
C GLY A 335 -6.29 16.51 -18.71
N SER A 336 -5.46 15.55 -19.12
CA SER A 336 -5.55 14.16 -18.66
C SER A 336 -5.32 14.02 -17.15
N MET A 337 -4.44 14.82 -16.57
CA MET A 337 -4.20 14.83 -15.13
C MET A 337 -5.50 15.14 -14.37
N GLU A 338 -6.18 16.22 -14.72
CA GLU A 338 -7.44 16.64 -14.09
C GLU A 338 -8.58 15.66 -14.36
N LYS A 339 -8.66 15.14 -15.60
CA LYS A 339 -9.76 14.25 -16.02
C LYS A 339 -9.67 12.86 -15.40
N TYR A 340 -8.47 12.28 -15.29
CA TYR A 340 -8.33 10.86 -14.95
C TYR A 340 -7.61 10.61 -13.63
N HIS A 341 -6.59 11.41 -13.27
CA HIS A 341 -5.67 11.08 -12.18
C HIS A 341 -5.98 11.82 -10.87
N LEU A 342 -6.43 13.07 -10.94
CA LEU A 342 -6.77 13.85 -9.73
C LEU A 342 -8.13 13.53 -9.09
N PRO A 343 -9.16 13.00 -9.79
CA PRO A 343 -10.48 12.84 -9.19
C PRO A 343 -10.53 11.98 -7.92
N PRO A 344 -9.81 10.84 -7.80
CA PRO A 344 -9.81 10.07 -6.55
C PRO A 344 -9.22 10.83 -5.37
N PHE A 345 -8.18 11.62 -5.61
CA PHE A 345 -7.58 12.47 -4.57
C PHE A 345 -8.52 13.61 -4.19
N GLN A 346 -9.16 14.28 -5.16
CA GLN A 346 -10.13 15.34 -4.86
C GLN A 346 -11.28 14.81 -4.01
N ARG A 347 -11.84 13.63 -4.36
CA ARG A 347 -12.90 13.00 -3.58
C ARG A 347 -12.45 12.71 -2.15
N ALA A 348 -11.25 12.20 -1.97
CA ALA A 348 -10.70 11.96 -0.63
C ALA A 348 -10.45 13.26 0.16
N PHE A 349 -10.04 14.35 -0.50
CA PHE A 349 -9.85 15.66 0.13
C PHE A 349 -11.19 16.26 0.58
N ASP A 350 -12.24 16.12 -0.24
CA ASP A 350 -13.59 16.56 0.10
C ASP A 350 -14.12 15.86 1.36
N HIS A 351 -13.67 14.62 1.61
CA HIS A 351 -13.98 13.81 2.81
C HIS A 351 -12.89 13.86 3.88
N LYS A 352 -11.99 14.87 3.83
CA LYS A 352 -11.00 15.13 4.87
C LYS A 352 -10.05 13.97 5.15
N VAL A 353 -9.52 13.36 4.09
CA VAL A 353 -8.45 12.36 4.25
C VAL A 353 -7.27 12.92 5.04
N SER A 354 -6.77 12.15 5.97
CA SER A 354 -5.79 12.61 6.95
C SER A 354 -4.37 12.72 6.42
N SER A 355 -4.02 11.98 5.36
CA SER A 355 -2.67 11.99 4.81
C SER A 355 -2.65 11.61 3.32
N ILE A 356 -1.64 12.12 2.61
CA ILE A 356 -1.30 11.69 1.25
C ILE A 356 0.17 11.30 1.17
N MET A 357 0.49 10.44 0.19
CA MET A 357 1.87 10.11 -0.18
C MET A 357 2.10 10.56 -1.63
N PRO A 358 3.05 11.48 -1.85
CA PRO A 358 3.50 11.83 -3.20
C PRO A 358 4.25 10.70 -3.88
N ASP A 359 4.20 10.64 -5.22
CA ASP A 359 4.95 9.66 -6.01
C ASP A 359 6.46 9.97 -6.06
N TYR A 360 7.25 8.96 -6.43
CA TYR A 360 8.69 9.09 -6.64
C TYR A 360 9.07 9.82 -7.92
N SER A 361 8.14 9.89 -8.87
CA SER A 361 8.44 10.29 -10.22
C SER A 361 8.49 11.80 -10.35
N ARG A 362 9.20 12.24 -11.37
CA ARG A 362 9.18 13.61 -11.85
C ARG A 362 8.32 13.72 -13.10
N ILE A 363 7.51 14.76 -13.18
CA ILE A 363 6.68 15.05 -14.34
C ILE A 363 7.55 15.72 -15.41
N ALA A 364 7.56 15.16 -16.63
CA ALA A 364 8.29 15.76 -17.73
C ALA A 364 7.65 17.09 -18.16
N THR A 365 8.52 18.07 -18.46
CA THR A 365 8.11 19.40 -18.97
C THR A 365 8.66 19.68 -20.38
N ASP A 366 9.41 18.73 -20.95
CA ASP A 366 9.93 18.79 -22.32
C ASP A 366 8.87 18.38 -23.37
N GLY A 367 9.22 18.37 -24.64
CA GLY A 367 8.30 18.05 -25.75
C GLY A 367 7.64 16.67 -25.68
N ARG A 368 7.97 15.79 -24.73
CA ARG A 368 7.28 14.54 -24.46
C ARG A 368 5.91 14.75 -23.81
N ALA A 369 5.71 15.85 -23.11
CA ALA A 369 4.53 16.16 -22.34
C ALA A 369 3.87 17.47 -22.79
N VAL A 370 2.62 17.68 -22.41
CA VAL A 370 1.93 18.93 -22.61
C VAL A 370 1.59 19.56 -21.25
N PRO A 371 1.57 20.90 -21.14
CA PRO A 371 1.15 21.55 -19.91
C PRO A 371 -0.22 21.06 -19.44
N GLN A 372 -0.31 20.67 -18.18
CA GLN A 372 -1.55 20.23 -17.57
C GLN A 372 -2.28 21.42 -16.92
N THR A 373 -3.58 21.31 -16.80
CA THR A 373 -4.42 22.32 -16.14
C THR A 373 -5.19 21.72 -14.98
N TYR A 374 -5.56 22.57 -14.04
CA TYR A 374 -6.55 22.27 -13.02
C TYR A 374 -7.53 23.45 -12.93
N ARG A 375 -8.82 23.18 -13.14
CA ARG A 375 -9.90 24.20 -13.22
C ARG A 375 -9.58 25.33 -14.18
N GLY A 376 -8.96 24.99 -15.31
CA GLY A 376 -8.59 25.93 -16.37
C GLY A 376 -7.31 26.74 -16.15
N GLU A 377 -6.63 26.56 -15.01
CA GLU A 377 -5.33 27.17 -14.73
C GLU A 377 -4.20 26.16 -14.97
N VAL A 378 -3.12 26.62 -15.61
CA VAL A 378 -1.93 25.79 -15.84
C VAL A 378 -1.32 25.39 -14.49
N THR A 379 -1.06 24.10 -14.34
CA THR A 379 -0.29 23.54 -13.23
C THR A 379 1.17 23.45 -13.67
N SER A 380 2.01 24.37 -13.20
CA SER A 380 3.45 24.25 -13.36
C SER A 380 3.99 23.17 -12.46
N THR A 381 5.15 22.60 -12.81
CA THR A 381 5.88 21.64 -11.97
C THR A 381 7.37 21.74 -12.28
N GLU A 382 8.18 21.60 -11.25
CA GLU A 382 9.61 21.38 -11.38
C GLU A 382 9.84 19.88 -11.70
N GLU A 383 10.87 19.54 -12.47
CA GLU A 383 11.24 18.15 -12.79
C GLU A 383 11.95 17.47 -11.61
N VAL A 384 11.26 17.30 -10.50
CA VAL A 384 11.71 16.63 -9.29
C VAL A 384 10.62 15.65 -8.80
N PRO A 385 10.94 14.67 -7.94
CA PRO A 385 9.93 13.84 -7.31
C PRO A 385 8.83 14.69 -6.66
N SER A 386 7.60 14.22 -6.73
CA SER A 386 6.43 15.00 -6.31
C SER A 386 6.55 15.55 -4.88
N ALA A 387 7.24 14.81 -3.98
CA ALA A 387 7.50 15.25 -2.61
C ALA A 387 8.39 16.51 -2.48
N TYR A 388 9.14 16.86 -3.54
CA TYR A 388 10.00 18.05 -3.58
C TYR A 388 9.34 19.23 -4.30
N SER A 389 8.21 19.02 -4.98
CA SER A 389 7.56 20.04 -5.78
C SER A 389 6.58 20.85 -4.93
N LYS A 390 6.94 22.11 -4.67
CA LYS A 390 6.04 23.08 -4.00
C LYS A 390 4.76 23.28 -4.83
N GLU A 391 4.89 23.27 -6.14
CA GLU A 391 3.78 23.47 -7.08
C GLU A 391 2.75 22.34 -6.95
N LEU A 392 3.18 21.10 -6.75
CA LEU A 392 2.28 19.95 -6.58
C LEU A 392 1.73 19.88 -5.14
N ILE A 393 2.59 19.99 -4.12
CA ILE A 393 2.17 19.78 -2.74
C ILE A 393 1.44 21.02 -2.18
N THR A 394 2.08 22.19 -2.24
CA THR A 394 1.52 23.39 -1.65
C THR A 394 0.49 24.04 -2.56
N ASP A 395 0.84 24.28 -3.82
CA ASP A 395 -0.01 25.10 -4.68
C ASP A 395 -1.19 24.29 -5.25
N LEU A 396 -0.98 23.05 -5.71
CA LEU A 396 -2.06 22.20 -6.22
C LEU A 396 -2.82 21.52 -5.08
N ALA A 397 -2.21 20.62 -4.32
CA ALA A 397 -2.93 19.81 -3.33
C ALA A 397 -3.55 20.67 -2.22
N ARG A 398 -2.76 21.54 -1.56
CA ARG A 398 -3.27 22.32 -0.43
C ARG A 398 -4.12 23.51 -0.88
N ASN A 399 -3.57 24.40 -1.74
CA ASN A 399 -4.21 25.67 -2.03
C ASN A 399 -5.38 25.54 -3.03
N LYS A 400 -5.24 24.72 -4.08
CA LYS A 400 -6.25 24.59 -5.14
C LYS A 400 -7.24 23.46 -4.88
N MET A 401 -6.80 22.30 -4.40
CA MET A 401 -7.65 21.13 -4.15
C MET A 401 -8.19 21.06 -2.72
N GLY A 402 -7.64 21.85 -1.76
CA GLY A 402 -8.15 21.96 -0.40
C GLY A 402 -7.70 20.86 0.56
N PHE A 403 -6.58 20.21 0.30
CA PHE A 403 -5.99 19.22 1.21
C PHE A 403 -5.50 19.88 2.50
N ASP A 404 -5.98 19.42 3.64
CA ASP A 404 -5.66 19.95 4.98
C ASP A 404 -5.02 18.93 5.92
N GLY A 405 -4.69 17.70 5.43
CA GLY A 405 -3.97 16.69 6.16
C GLY A 405 -2.44 16.88 6.12
N TYR A 406 -1.68 15.87 6.57
CA TYR A 406 -0.24 15.90 6.46
C TYR A 406 0.27 15.09 5.25
N VAL A 407 1.43 15.50 4.73
CA VAL A 407 2.08 14.85 3.59
C VAL A 407 3.19 13.94 4.11
N ASN A 408 3.07 12.64 3.86
CA ASN A 408 4.10 11.65 4.16
C ASN A 408 4.77 11.22 2.86
N SER A 409 6.05 11.50 2.66
CA SER A 409 6.73 11.06 1.44
C SER A 409 6.76 9.54 1.35
N ASP A 410 6.94 9.02 0.14
CA ASP A 410 7.35 7.64 -0.02
C ASP A 410 8.79 7.45 0.49
N SER A 411 9.24 6.19 0.63
CA SER A 411 10.46 5.83 1.33
C SER A 411 11.72 6.10 0.52
N GLY A 412 12.75 6.71 1.16
CA GLY A 412 14.08 6.83 0.57
C GLY A 412 14.27 7.96 -0.44
N ILE A 413 13.37 8.96 -0.46
CA ILE A 413 13.47 10.10 -1.39
C ILE A 413 14.75 10.91 -1.23
N THR A 414 15.37 10.94 -0.04
CA THR A 414 16.60 11.72 0.20
C THR A 414 17.88 10.96 -0.08
N THR A 415 17.81 9.64 -0.30
CA THR A 415 19.00 8.78 -0.47
C THR A 415 19.00 7.96 -1.76
N VAL A 416 17.85 7.49 -2.22
CA VAL A 416 17.73 6.54 -3.36
C VAL A 416 17.00 7.14 -4.54
N GLN A 417 15.74 7.58 -4.37
CA GLN A 417 14.92 8.16 -5.44
C GLN A 417 15.11 9.68 -5.51
N ILE A 418 16.34 10.09 -5.78
CA ILE A 418 16.80 11.49 -5.76
C ILE A 418 16.76 12.16 -7.14
N TYR A 419 15.80 11.76 -7.98
CA TYR A 419 15.68 12.21 -9.37
C TYR A 419 15.53 13.73 -9.50
N GLY A 420 16.46 14.39 -10.21
CA GLY A 420 16.48 15.83 -10.38
C GLY A 420 17.02 16.63 -9.18
N VAL A 421 17.36 15.95 -8.07
CA VAL A 421 17.99 16.53 -6.87
C VAL A 421 19.33 15.88 -6.53
N GLU A 422 19.95 15.18 -7.49
CA GLU A 422 21.21 14.45 -7.32
C GLU A 422 22.36 15.35 -6.88
N ASN A 423 22.34 16.61 -7.31
CA ASN A 423 23.39 17.59 -7.02
C ASN A 423 23.27 18.24 -5.63
N LEU A 424 22.15 18.02 -4.92
CA LEU A 424 21.93 18.52 -3.58
C LEU A 424 22.56 17.56 -2.55
N THR A 425 23.08 18.10 -1.44
CA THR A 425 23.47 17.33 -0.27
C THR A 425 22.22 16.78 0.45
N GLU A 426 22.39 15.80 1.32
CA GLU A 426 21.23 15.27 2.07
C GLU A 426 20.53 16.36 2.90
N PRO A 427 21.21 17.22 3.70
CA PRO A 427 20.53 18.32 4.40
C PRO A 427 19.73 19.24 3.45
N GLU A 428 20.26 19.54 2.28
CA GLU A 428 19.55 20.35 1.26
C GLU A 428 18.32 19.62 0.69
N ARG A 429 18.37 18.29 0.53
CA ARG A 429 17.21 17.49 0.10
C ARG A 429 16.12 17.50 1.16
N TYR A 430 16.46 17.31 2.45
CA TYR A 430 15.48 17.42 3.53
C TYR A 430 14.86 18.82 3.57
N ALA A 431 15.68 19.87 3.49
CA ALA A 431 15.20 21.25 3.47
C ALA A 431 14.24 21.50 2.31
N LYS A 432 14.60 21.07 1.09
CA LYS A 432 13.75 21.26 -0.10
C LYS A 432 12.40 20.53 0.03
N ALA A 433 12.39 19.27 0.47
CA ALA A 433 11.16 18.51 0.64
C ALA A 433 10.22 19.12 1.70
N ILE A 434 10.78 19.46 2.87
CA ILE A 434 9.99 20.04 3.96
C ILE A 434 9.46 21.42 3.56
N SER A 435 10.28 22.28 2.92
CA SER A 435 9.84 23.60 2.46
C SER A 435 8.84 23.53 1.30
N ALA A 436 8.84 22.47 0.51
CA ALA A 436 7.83 22.23 -0.51
C ALA A 436 6.44 21.88 0.07
N GLY A 437 6.37 21.49 1.34
CA GLY A 437 5.11 21.15 2.01
C GLY A 437 5.00 19.68 2.45
N THR A 438 6.04 18.87 2.25
CA THR A 438 6.14 17.52 2.82
C THR A 438 6.36 17.61 4.32
N ASP A 439 5.58 16.86 5.10
CA ASP A 439 5.59 16.96 6.57
C ASP A 439 6.34 15.80 7.23
N VAL A 440 6.36 14.62 6.60
CA VAL A 440 7.07 13.44 7.12
C VAL A 440 7.90 12.83 5.99
N ILE A 441 9.18 12.58 6.24
CA ILE A 441 10.08 11.94 5.29
C ILE A 441 10.16 10.44 5.60
N GLY A 442 9.72 9.63 4.64
CA GLY A 442 9.62 8.18 4.76
C GLY A 442 10.93 7.44 4.55
N GLY A 443 11.12 6.36 5.32
CA GLY A 443 12.19 5.40 5.11
C GLY A 443 13.59 5.89 5.45
N ASN A 444 13.72 6.91 6.30
CA ASN A 444 14.99 7.50 6.70
C ASN A 444 15.16 7.45 8.20
N THR A 445 16.42 7.40 8.63
CA THR A 445 16.81 7.30 10.05
C THR A 445 17.86 8.32 10.47
N ASP A 446 17.99 9.44 9.73
CA ASP A 446 19.07 10.41 9.90
C ASP A 446 18.55 11.82 10.24
N PRO A 447 17.92 12.00 11.44
CA PRO A 447 17.39 13.30 11.89
C PRO A 447 18.46 14.37 12.00
N GLU A 448 19.72 14.01 12.18
CA GLU A 448 20.88 14.90 12.20
C GLU A 448 21.03 15.72 10.92
N ASN A 449 20.58 15.21 9.78
CA ASN A 449 20.54 15.98 8.53
C ASN A 449 19.49 17.11 8.56
N ILE A 450 18.37 16.90 9.27
CA ILE A 450 17.34 17.94 9.46
C ILE A 450 17.84 18.99 10.45
N VAL A 451 18.43 18.55 11.58
CA VAL A 451 19.04 19.46 12.56
C VAL A 451 20.08 20.35 11.87
N LYS A 452 21.00 19.73 11.11
CA LYS A 452 22.01 20.45 10.34
C LYS A 452 21.40 21.42 9.32
N ALA A 453 20.36 21.02 8.63
CA ALA A 453 19.68 21.89 7.66
C ALA A 453 19.10 23.16 8.31
N VAL A 454 18.56 23.05 9.54
CA VAL A 454 18.08 24.21 10.31
C VAL A 454 19.24 25.07 10.80
N GLU A 455 20.27 24.46 11.37
CA GLU A 455 21.45 25.18 11.91
C GLU A 455 22.23 25.92 10.82
N ASP A 456 22.36 25.32 9.63
CA ASP A 456 23.01 25.95 8.48
C ASP A 456 22.10 26.99 7.76
N GLY A 457 20.85 27.17 8.21
CA GLY A 457 19.89 28.08 7.61
C GLY A 457 19.34 27.66 6.26
N LEU A 458 19.49 26.39 5.88
CA LEU A 458 18.94 25.80 4.65
C LEU A 458 17.43 25.54 4.80
N LEU A 459 16.98 25.08 5.98
CA LEU A 459 15.60 24.83 6.34
C LEU A 459 15.08 25.92 7.28
N PRO A 460 14.12 26.76 6.87
CA PRO A 460 13.47 27.69 7.78
C PRO A 460 12.81 26.95 8.96
N LYS A 461 13.07 27.41 10.19
CA LYS A 461 12.47 26.78 11.39
C LYS A 461 10.93 26.72 11.31
N ALA A 462 10.30 27.75 10.71
CA ALA A 462 8.85 27.79 10.53
C ALA A 462 8.31 26.65 9.66
N ASP A 463 9.08 26.17 8.68
CA ASP A 463 8.67 25.04 7.83
C ASP A 463 8.75 23.71 8.62
N LEU A 464 9.77 23.55 9.49
CA LEU A 464 9.87 22.41 10.39
C LEU A 464 8.76 22.44 11.46
N ASP A 465 8.44 23.65 11.99
CA ASP A 465 7.33 23.83 12.94
C ASP A 465 5.99 23.46 12.31
N ARG A 466 5.72 23.86 11.05
CA ARG A 466 4.53 23.46 10.29
C ARG A 466 4.46 21.94 10.13
N ALA A 467 5.56 21.30 9.73
CA ALA A 467 5.64 19.85 9.55
C ALA A 467 5.35 19.12 10.87
N SER A 468 5.99 19.56 11.95
CA SER A 468 5.78 19.03 13.31
C SER A 468 4.32 19.22 13.76
N TYR A 469 3.74 20.41 13.54
CA TYR A 469 2.34 20.70 13.87
C TYR A 469 1.38 19.76 13.15
N ASN A 470 1.51 19.59 11.84
CA ASN A 470 0.64 18.73 11.04
C ASN A 470 0.71 17.27 11.52
N ARG A 471 1.90 16.80 11.86
CA ARG A 471 2.09 15.46 12.42
C ARG A 471 1.48 15.29 13.80
N LEU A 472 1.72 16.24 14.72
CA LEU A 472 1.17 16.24 16.08
C LEU A 472 -0.36 16.32 16.09
N LEU A 473 -0.92 17.12 15.19
CA LEU A 473 -2.37 17.28 15.08
C LEU A 473 -3.09 15.94 14.88
N SER A 474 -2.49 15.03 14.10
CA SER A 474 -3.02 13.68 13.91
C SER A 474 -3.03 12.84 15.20
N LEU A 475 -2.03 13.02 16.07
CA LEU A 475 -1.93 12.34 17.36
C LEU A 475 -2.97 12.89 18.36
N PHE A 476 -3.16 14.21 18.40
CA PHE A 476 -4.15 14.83 19.28
C PHE A 476 -5.58 14.54 18.86
N ARG A 477 -5.89 14.59 17.56
CA ARG A 477 -7.24 14.27 17.03
C ARG A 477 -7.64 12.83 17.29
N THR A 478 -6.68 11.91 17.28
CA THR A 478 -6.90 10.49 17.62
C THR A 478 -6.78 10.18 19.13
N LYS A 479 -6.59 11.21 19.97
CA LYS A 479 -6.45 11.17 21.45
C LYS A 479 -5.34 10.25 21.97
N ARG A 480 -4.31 9.99 21.16
CA ARG A 480 -3.23 9.06 21.51
C ARG A 480 -2.20 9.65 22.46
N VAL A 481 -2.16 10.97 22.63
CA VAL A 481 -1.18 11.63 23.50
C VAL A 481 -1.48 11.37 24.98
N ASP A 482 -2.74 11.31 25.36
CA ASP A 482 -3.17 11.18 26.75
C ASP A 482 -3.06 9.72 27.25
N ASN A 483 -3.53 8.75 26.46
CA ASN A 483 -3.32 7.32 26.73
C ASN A 483 -2.90 6.59 25.44
N PRO A 484 -1.60 6.45 25.20
CA PRO A 484 -1.09 5.73 24.03
C PRO A 484 -1.02 4.20 24.22
N TYR A 485 -1.20 3.69 25.44
CA TYR A 485 -0.97 2.29 25.77
C TYR A 485 -2.15 1.39 25.38
N LEU A 486 -1.83 0.21 24.91
CA LEU A 486 -2.76 -0.81 24.45
C LEU A 486 -2.74 -2.03 25.37
N ASP A 487 -3.88 -2.69 25.46
CA ASP A 487 -4.03 -3.96 26.16
C ASP A 487 -3.78 -5.11 25.17
N PRO A 488 -2.71 -5.92 25.35
CA PRO A 488 -2.37 -6.99 24.43
C PRO A 488 -3.42 -8.09 24.32
N ASP A 489 -4.10 -8.40 25.42
CA ASP A 489 -5.12 -9.46 25.43
C ASP A 489 -6.37 -8.99 24.68
N LYS A 490 -6.72 -7.70 24.76
CA LYS A 490 -7.78 -7.11 23.94
C LYS A 490 -7.41 -7.05 22.45
N ALA A 491 -6.13 -6.87 22.12
CA ALA A 491 -5.67 -6.91 20.74
C ALA A 491 -5.85 -8.31 20.14
N ASP A 492 -5.47 -9.37 20.86
CA ASP A 492 -5.67 -10.74 20.42
C ASP A 492 -7.17 -11.06 20.25
N GLN A 493 -8.01 -10.64 21.20
CA GLN A 493 -9.45 -10.84 21.10
C GLN A 493 -10.07 -10.07 19.94
N ALA A 494 -9.66 -8.81 19.73
CA ALA A 494 -10.16 -7.99 18.62
C ALA A 494 -9.83 -8.60 17.26
N ARG A 495 -8.63 -9.19 17.11
CA ARG A 495 -8.26 -9.90 15.88
C ARG A 495 -9.17 -11.10 15.65
N VAL A 496 -9.37 -11.95 16.65
CA VAL A 496 -10.26 -13.12 16.54
C VAL A 496 -11.68 -12.69 16.15
N ASP A 497 -12.26 -11.74 16.87
CA ASP A 497 -13.64 -11.31 16.65
C ASP A 497 -13.86 -10.71 15.26
N ASN A 498 -12.94 -9.87 14.82
CA ASN A 498 -13.08 -9.20 13.52
C ASN A 498 -12.69 -10.11 12.34
N PHE A 499 -11.64 -10.92 12.49
CA PHE A 499 -11.18 -11.82 11.42
C PHE A 499 -12.21 -12.93 11.14
N ASP A 500 -12.76 -13.57 12.15
CA ASP A 500 -13.78 -14.61 11.98
C ASP A 500 -15.08 -14.03 11.40
N GLY A 501 -15.48 -12.83 11.83
CA GLY A 501 -16.61 -12.12 11.25
C GLY A 501 -16.42 -11.72 9.79
N ALA A 502 -15.18 -11.43 9.38
CA ALA A 502 -14.84 -11.04 8.03
C ALA A 502 -14.76 -12.21 7.03
N LYS A 503 -14.43 -13.43 7.48
CA LYS A 503 -14.20 -14.61 6.60
C LYS A 503 -15.29 -14.82 5.56
N LYS A 504 -16.55 -14.80 5.99
CA LYS A 504 -17.69 -15.00 5.09
C LYS A 504 -17.80 -13.87 4.08
N LYS A 505 -17.69 -12.62 4.52
CA LYS A 505 -17.77 -11.42 3.67
C LYS A 505 -16.61 -11.36 2.68
N ALA A 506 -15.40 -11.70 3.12
CA ALA A 506 -14.24 -11.81 2.26
C ALA A 506 -14.42 -12.88 1.17
N TYR A 507 -15.02 -14.01 1.51
CA TYR A 507 -15.35 -15.05 0.54
C TYR A 507 -16.40 -14.57 -0.47
N GLU A 508 -17.50 -13.99 -0.02
CA GLU A 508 -18.54 -13.40 -0.87
C GLU A 508 -17.98 -12.30 -1.79
N ALA A 509 -17.05 -11.49 -1.29
CA ALA A 509 -16.35 -10.49 -2.10
C ALA A 509 -15.52 -11.13 -3.23
N ASN A 510 -14.83 -12.25 -2.95
CA ASN A 510 -14.11 -13.00 -3.99
C ASN A 510 -15.07 -13.59 -5.04
N GLN A 511 -16.26 -14.08 -4.65
CA GLN A 511 -17.27 -14.52 -5.59
C GLN A 511 -17.74 -13.39 -6.52
N LYS A 512 -17.99 -12.20 -5.97
CA LYS A 512 -18.37 -10.99 -6.71
C LYS A 512 -17.26 -10.44 -7.61
N ALA A 513 -16.00 -10.73 -7.29
CA ALA A 513 -14.85 -10.30 -8.08
C ALA A 513 -14.60 -11.15 -9.34
N VAL A 514 -15.22 -12.32 -9.45
CA VAL A 514 -15.10 -13.18 -10.65
C VAL A 514 -15.87 -12.56 -11.81
N VAL A 515 -15.20 -12.37 -12.94
CA VAL A 515 -15.82 -11.81 -14.15
C VAL A 515 -15.94 -12.89 -15.22
N LEU A 516 -17.16 -13.15 -15.68
CA LEU A 516 -17.41 -14.01 -16.84
C LEU A 516 -17.35 -13.15 -18.11
N VAL A 517 -16.39 -13.39 -19.01
CA VAL A 517 -16.22 -12.60 -20.25
C VAL A 517 -16.65 -13.35 -21.49
N LYS A 518 -16.67 -14.68 -21.46
CA LYS A 518 -17.13 -15.54 -22.57
C LYS A 518 -17.94 -16.71 -22.05
N ASN A 519 -19.06 -17.04 -22.72
CA ASN A 519 -19.89 -18.21 -22.40
C ASN A 519 -20.60 -18.70 -23.66
N HIS A 520 -19.81 -19.29 -24.59
CA HIS A 520 -20.30 -19.77 -25.84
C HIS A 520 -21.32 -20.89 -25.63
N GLU A 521 -22.44 -20.86 -26.38
CA GLU A 521 -23.54 -21.81 -26.26
C GLU A 521 -24.08 -22.02 -24.84
N LYS A 522 -23.83 -21.07 -23.91
CA LYS A 522 -24.24 -21.18 -22.50
C LYS A 522 -23.64 -22.42 -21.82
N LEU A 523 -22.35 -22.68 -22.05
CA LEU A 523 -21.63 -23.80 -21.46
C LEU A 523 -21.67 -23.76 -19.92
N LEU A 524 -21.48 -22.56 -19.36
CA LEU A 524 -21.59 -22.36 -17.91
C LEU A 524 -23.03 -22.03 -17.50
N PRO A 525 -23.50 -22.54 -16.35
CA PRO A 525 -22.79 -23.40 -15.41
C PRO A 525 -22.57 -24.83 -15.91
N LEU A 526 -21.43 -25.44 -15.57
CA LEU A 526 -21.09 -26.79 -15.97
C LEU A 526 -22.03 -27.84 -15.34
N ALA A 527 -22.46 -28.82 -16.15
CA ALA A 527 -23.22 -29.95 -15.63
C ALA A 527 -22.33 -30.83 -14.71
N LYS A 528 -22.86 -31.22 -13.56
CA LYS A 528 -22.10 -32.03 -12.54
C LYS A 528 -21.67 -33.42 -13.04
N SER A 529 -22.29 -33.92 -14.10
CA SER A 529 -21.94 -35.20 -14.72
C SER A 529 -20.69 -35.15 -15.58
N GLN A 530 -20.18 -33.96 -15.91
CA GLN A 530 -18.99 -33.81 -16.75
C GLN A 530 -17.71 -34.09 -15.96
N LYS A 531 -16.77 -34.80 -16.57
CA LYS A 531 -15.45 -35.06 -16.06
C LYS A 531 -14.52 -33.87 -16.41
N VAL A 532 -13.79 -33.37 -15.43
CA VAL A 532 -12.93 -32.18 -15.58
C VAL A 532 -11.46 -32.59 -15.49
N CYS A 533 -10.65 -32.21 -16.47
CA CYS A 533 -9.18 -32.24 -16.35
C CYS A 533 -8.67 -30.84 -16.10
N ILE A 534 -7.83 -30.67 -15.08
CA ILE A 534 -7.26 -29.36 -14.67
C ILE A 534 -5.82 -29.25 -15.18
N VAL A 535 -5.58 -28.22 -15.98
CA VAL A 535 -4.22 -27.86 -16.44
C VAL A 535 -3.94 -26.41 -16.04
N THR A 536 -2.79 -26.21 -15.41
CA THR A 536 -2.32 -24.91 -14.91
C THR A 536 -1.14 -24.42 -15.74
N PHE A 537 -1.15 -23.14 -16.07
CA PHE A 537 -0.05 -22.42 -16.71
C PHE A 537 0.28 -21.21 -15.82
N LYS A 538 1.47 -21.22 -15.21
CA LYS A 538 1.92 -20.10 -14.37
C LYS A 538 3.23 -19.54 -14.88
N GLY A 539 3.31 -18.23 -14.97
CA GLY A 539 4.55 -17.49 -15.23
C GLY A 539 5.55 -17.69 -14.08
N VAL A 540 6.82 -17.43 -14.36
CA VAL A 540 7.87 -17.50 -13.34
C VAL A 540 8.00 -16.13 -12.68
N ASP A 541 7.72 -16.06 -11.38
CA ASP A 541 7.99 -14.87 -10.59
C ASP A 541 9.50 -14.67 -10.46
N SER A 542 10.03 -13.66 -11.14
CA SER A 542 11.48 -13.44 -11.24
C SER A 542 12.04 -12.43 -10.25
N GLY A 543 11.22 -11.71 -9.50
CA GLY A 543 11.70 -10.55 -8.75
C GLY A 543 11.33 -10.54 -7.26
N PHE A 544 10.06 -10.44 -6.94
CA PHE A 544 9.64 -10.23 -5.54
C PHE A 544 9.78 -11.49 -4.69
N ALA A 545 9.49 -12.66 -5.23
CA ALA A 545 9.66 -13.92 -4.53
C ALA A 545 11.15 -14.22 -4.25
N GLN A 546 12.04 -13.93 -5.21
CA GLN A 546 13.48 -14.07 -5.00
C GLN A 546 14.00 -13.09 -3.95
N MET A 547 13.48 -11.86 -3.91
CA MET A 547 13.83 -10.88 -2.88
C MET A 547 13.26 -11.27 -1.52
N ALA A 548 12.02 -11.70 -1.43
CA ALA A 548 11.42 -12.18 -0.20
C ALA A 548 12.17 -13.40 0.37
N GLN A 549 12.62 -14.29 -0.51
CA GLN A 549 13.46 -15.44 -0.15
C GLN A 549 14.87 -15.01 0.33
N ALA A 550 15.49 -14.02 -0.34
CA ALA A 550 16.77 -13.45 0.08
C ALA A 550 16.66 -12.68 1.41
N MET A 551 15.49 -12.15 1.75
CA MET A 551 15.19 -11.47 3.01
C MET A 551 14.75 -12.44 4.14
N GLY A 552 14.84 -13.76 3.93
CA GLY A 552 14.51 -14.75 4.95
C GLY A 552 13.01 -14.99 5.16
N ALA A 553 12.15 -14.39 4.34
CA ALA A 553 10.76 -14.79 4.27
C ALA A 553 10.72 -16.21 3.66
N GLY A 554 10.49 -17.21 4.49
CA GLY A 554 10.47 -18.62 4.11
C GLY A 554 9.30 -18.97 3.19
N LEU A 555 9.35 -18.47 1.96
CA LEU A 555 8.63 -19.05 0.84
C LEU A 555 9.44 -20.30 0.47
N GLY A 556 9.06 -21.42 1.07
CA GLY A 556 9.68 -22.71 0.77
C GLY A 556 9.63 -22.97 -0.74
N ASN A 557 10.60 -23.73 -1.22
CA ASN A 557 10.59 -24.36 -2.55
C ASN A 557 9.43 -25.39 -2.62
N THR A 558 8.19 -24.94 -2.48
CA THR A 558 6.99 -25.70 -2.77
C THR A 558 6.78 -25.60 -4.27
N ASP A 559 6.48 -26.71 -4.91
CA ASP A 559 5.96 -26.72 -6.26
C ASP A 559 4.62 -26.00 -6.25
N GLU A 560 4.68 -24.65 -6.42
CA GLU A 560 3.51 -23.75 -6.33
C GLU A 560 2.45 -24.14 -7.36
N ASP A 561 2.85 -24.67 -8.51
CA ASP A 561 1.96 -25.17 -9.53
C ASP A 561 1.21 -26.42 -9.07
N ALA A 562 1.90 -27.35 -8.40
CA ALA A 562 1.25 -28.52 -7.79
C ALA A 562 0.28 -28.11 -6.66
N ALA A 563 0.64 -27.14 -5.84
CA ALA A 563 -0.23 -26.63 -4.78
C ALA A 563 -1.49 -25.96 -5.36
N LEU A 564 -1.34 -25.14 -6.40
CA LEU A 564 -2.43 -24.50 -7.13
C LEU A 564 -3.39 -25.54 -7.72
N ARG A 565 -2.85 -26.53 -8.43
CA ARG A 565 -3.62 -27.63 -9.03
C ARG A 565 -4.34 -28.46 -7.97
N LYS A 566 -3.69 -28.76 -6.85
CA LYS A 566 -4.33 -29.45 -5.73
C LYS A 566 -5.53 -28.69 -5.18
N THR A 567 -5.38 -27.38 -4.90
CA THR A 567 -6.49 -26.55 -4.40
C THR A 567 -7.66 -26.51 -5.37
N LEU A 568 -7.41 -26.35 -6.67
CA LEU A 568 -8.44 -26.40 -7.69
C LEU A 568 -9.13 -27.76 -7.76
N THR A 569 -8.36 -28.87 -7.71
CA THR A 569 -8.90 -30.24 -7.68
C THR A 569 -9.87 -30.39 -6.51
N GLU A 570 -9.45 -30.06 -5.29
CA GLU A 570 -10.28 -30.12 -4.10
C GLU A 570 -11.55 -29.25 -4.21
N ALA A 571 -11.44 -28.07 -4.84
CA ALA A 571 -12.58 -27.19 -5.06
C ALA A 571 -13.61 -27.80 -6.02
N PHE A 572 -13.18 -28.37 -7.15
CA PHE A 572 -14.08 -29.06 -8.11
C PHE A 572 -14.70 -30.33 -7.50
N GLU A 573 -13.92 -31.16 -6.83
CA GLU A 573 -14.42 -32.37 -6.15
C GLU A 573 -15.45 -32.05 -5.07
N LYS A 574 -15.21 -31.01 -4.27
CA LYS A 574 -16.15 -30.51 -3.27
C LYS A 574 -17.50 -30.10 -3.89
N LYS A 575 -17.50 -29.66 -5.15
CA LYS A 575 -18.72 -29.32 -5.89
C LYS A 575 -19.37 -30.54 -6.57
N GLY A 576 -18.79 -31.72 -6.42
CA GLY A 576 -19.33 -32.98 -6.92
C GLY A 576 -18.89 -33.33 -8.35
N TYR A 577 -17.86 -32.67 -8.89
CA TYR A 577 -17.27 -33.06 -10.16
C TYR A 577 -16.30 -34.24 -10.00
N THR A 578 -16.18 -35.04 -11.05
CA THR A 578 -15.12 -36.04 -11.17
C THR A 578 -13.91 -35.35 -11.83
N VAL A 579 -12.81 -35.22 -11.09
CA VAL A 579 -11.55 -34.73 -11.66
C VAL A 579 -10.73 -35.90 -12.18
N VAL A 580 -10.29 -35.82 -13.44
CA VAL A 580 -9.52 -36.85 -14.11
C VAL A 580 -8.09 -36.40 -14.37
N ALA A 581 -7.17 -37.37 -14.50
CA ALA A 581 -5.74 -37.09 -14.56
C ALA A 581 -5.29 -36.55 -15.92
N THR A 582 -5.93 -36.95 -17.00
CA THR A 582 -5.50 -36.63 -18.36
C THR A 582 -6.62 -35.98 -19.19
N PRO A 583 -6.27 -35.11 -20.15
CA PRO A 583 -7.27 -34.50 -21.04
C PRO A 583 -8.09 -35.53 -21.83
N GLU A 584 -7.51 -36.70 -22.14
CA GLU A 584 -8.16 -37.77 -22.91
C GLU A 584 -9.35 -38.38 -22.19
N GLU A 585 -9.37 -38.34 -20.86
CA GLU A 585 -10.47 -38.87 -20.03
C GLU A 585 -11.55 -37.83 -19.72
N ALA A 586 -11.30 -36.56 -20.06
CA ALA A 586 -12.13 -35.43 -19.68
C ALA A 586 -13.21 -35.10 -20.71
N ASP A 587 -14.39 -34.65 -20.25
CA ASP A 587 -15.39 -33.98 -21.04
C ASP A 587 -15.11 -32.47 -21.15
N VAL A 588 -14.47 -31.91 -20.13
CA VAL A 588 -14.09 -30.50 -20.01
C VAL A 588 -12.64 -30.36 -19.61
N LEU A 589 -11.90 -29.56 -20.36
CA LEU A 589 -10.56 -29.11 -20.00
C LEU A 589 -10.70 -27.75 -19.27
N TYR A 590 -10.26 -27.70 -18.01
CA TYR A 590 -10.16 -26.44 -17.28
C TYR A 590 -8.73 -25.93 -17.32
N LEU A 591 -8.55 -24.75 -17.90
CA LEU A 591 -7.26 -24.06 -18.02
C LEU A 591 -7.19 -22.92 -17.01
N HIS A 592 -6.25 -23.00 -16.06
CA HIS A 592 -5.94 -21.88 -15.18
C HIS A 592 -4.65 -21.22 -15.65
N VAL A 593 -4.75 -20.01 -16.20
CA VAL A 593 -3.67 -19.31 -16.89
C VAL A 593 -3.28 -18.06 -16.09
N TRP A 594 -2.07 -18.06 -15.56
CA TRP A 594 -1.55 -17.00 -14.70
C TRP A 594 -0.24 -16.41 -15.27
N PRO A 595 -0.32 -15.46 -16.21
CA PRO A 595 0.85 -14.74 -16.69
C PRO A 595 1.39 -13.78 -15.62
N ILE A 596 2.70 -13.54 -15.63
CA ILE A 596 3.37 -12.67 -14.68
C ILE A 596 4.10 -11.55 -15.42
N SER A 597 3.91 -10.30 -14.95
CA SER A 597 4.57 -9.13 -15.51
C SER A 597 6.08 -9.15 -15.23
N ASN A 598 6.88 -8.77 -16.22
CA ASN A 598 8.32 -8.57 -16.06
C ASN A 598 8.69 -7.19 -15.49
N GLY A 599 7.74 -6.31 -15.36
CA GLY A 599 7.96 -4.92 -14.93
C GLY A 599 8.05 -4.73 -13.41
N LEU A 600 8.12 -5.81 -12.61
CA LEU A 600 8.30 -5.70 -11.16
C LEU A 600 9.64 -5.06 -10.80
N VAL A 601 9.67 -4.35 -9.69
CA VAL A 601 10.66 -3.39 -9.16
C VAL A 601 12.14 -3.74 -9.39
N PHE A 602 12.49 -5.00 -9.53
CA PHE A 602 13.88 -5.46 -9.55
C PHE A 602 14.34 -6.10 -10.87
N ASN A 603 13.47 -6.19 -11.88
CA ASN A 603 13.80 -6.87 -13.14
C ASN A 603 13.62 -5.98 -14.38
N GLN A 604 13.99 -4.70 -14.27
CA GLN A 604 13.69 -3.68 -15.27
C GLN A 604 14.84 -3.48 -16.28
N TYR A 605 15.34 -4.58 -16.85
CA TYR A 605 16.32 -4.49 -17.95
C TYR A 605 15.68 -4.64 -19.32
N ALA A 606 14.37 -4.87 -19.35
CA ALA A 606 13.59 -5.10 -20.55
C ALA A 606 12.34 -4.20 -20.54
N MET A 607 11.85 -3.83 -21.72
CA MET A 607 10.55 -3.18 -21.84
C MET A 607 9.48 -4.03 -21.16
N PRO A 608 8.62 -3.47 -20.30
CA PRO A 608 7.46 -4.19 -19.79
C PRO A 608 6.53 -4.59 -20.92
N VAL A 609 6.04 -5.83 -20.89
CA VAL A 609 5.19 -6.42 -21.95
C VAL A 609 3.92 -6.97 -21.34
N ILE A 610 2.83 -7.01 -22.14
CA ILE A 610 1.53 -7.61 -21.78
C ILE A 610 1.13 -8.73 -22.74
N GLU A 611 2.02 -9.17 -23.59
CA GLU A 611 1.90 -10.38 -24.41
C GLU A 611 2.12 -11.62 -23.54
N MET A 612 1.37 -12.70 -23.79
CA MET A 612 1.59 -13.99 -23.12
C MET A 612 2.63 -14.80 -23.90
N GLY A 613 3.66 -15.29 -23.18
CA GLY A 613 4.68 -16.17 -23.75
C GLY A 613 6.12 -15.69 -23.55
N GLU A 614 6.98 -16.05 -24.49
CA GLU A 614 8.38 -15.66 -24.55
C GLU A 614 8.56 -14.52 -25.56
N ILE A 615 8.81 -13.31 -25.07
CA ILE A 615 8.85 -12.09 -25.88
C ILE A 615 10.28 -11.58 -25.96
N VAL A 616 10.81 -11.43 -27.17
CA VAL A 616 12.15 -10.88 -27.38
C VAL A 616 12.07 -9.36 -27.49
N THR A 617 12.75 -8.67 -26.60
CA THR A 617 12.77 -7.20 -26.54
C THR A 617 14.18 -6.66 -26.39
N ASP A 618 14.36 -5.33 -26.45
CA ASP A 618 15.65 -4.68 -26.26
C ASP A 618 16.05 -4.67 -24.79
N GLU A 619 17.32 -5.03 -24.51
CA GLU A 619 17.89 -4.84 -23.19
C GLU A 619 18.11 -3.36 -22.92
N ARG A 620 17.84 -2.94 -21.68
CA ARG A 620 18.00 -1.55 -21.22
C ARG A 620 19.21 -1.40 -20.30
N GLU A 621 19.82 -0.20 -20.32
CA GLU A 621 20.90 0.12 -19.40
C GLU A 621 20.39 0.10 -17.95
N ARG A 622 21.12 -0.61 -17.08
CA ARG A 622 20.86 -0.61 -15.64
C ARG A 622 21.12 0.76 -15.06
N ASN A 623 20.24 1.22 -14.20
CA ASN A 623 20.37 2.46 -13.44
C ASN A 623 20.42 3.76 -14.26
N LYS A 624 19.94 3.75 -15.52
CA LYS A 624 19.85 4.94 -16.37
C LYS A 624 18.51 5.02 -17.09
N SER A 625 18.25 6.16 -17.71
CA SER A 625 17.06 6.36 -18.54
C SER A 625 17.02 5.33 -19.68
N GLN A 626 15.88 4.80 -19.99
CA GLN A 626 15.43 3.79 -20.97
C GLN A 626 16.33 3.47 -22.19
N LYS A 627 17.61 3.84 -22.16
CA LYS A 627 18.54 3.65 -23.27
C LYS A 627 18.78 2.17 -23.55
N LYS A 628 18.71 1.79 -24.82
CA LYS A 628 19.01 0.45 -25.29
C LYS A 628 20.51 0.16 -25.19
N THR A 629 20.87 -1.05 -24.74
CA THR A 629 22.28 -1.51 -24.73
C THR A 629 22.75 -1.98 -26.11
N GLY A 630 21.83 -2.26 -27.03
CA GLY A 630 22.07 -2.92 -28.29
C GLY A 630 21.90 -4.45 -28.25
N ASN A 631 21.74 -5.03 -27.06
CA ASN A 631 21.45 -6.45 -26.88
C ASN A 631 19.96 -6.73 -26.89
N LYS A 632 19.60 -8.00 -27.09
CA LYS A 632 18.22 -8.51 -26.92
C LYS A 632 18.12 -9.34 -25.64
N VAL A 633 16.94 -9.30 -25.04
CA VAL A 633 16.58 -10.10 -23.86
C VAL A 633 15.23 -10.76 -24.09
N THR A 634 15.07 -12.00 -23.64
CA THR A 634 13.78 -12.69 -23.67
C THR A 634 13.05 -12.47 -22.34
N VAL A 635 11.86 -11.91 -22.41
CA VAL A 635 10.92 -11.80 -21.32
C VAL A 635 9.96 -12.98 -21.37
N VAL A 636 9.82 -13.70 -20.27
CA VAL A 636 8.93 -14.85 -20.16
C VAL A 636 7.78 -14.48 -19.22
N THR A 637 6.63 -14.11 -19.79
CA THR A 637 5.41 -13.84 -19.00
C THR A 637 4.63 -15.10 -18.70
N LEU A 638 4.74 -16.09 -19.60
CA LEU A 638 4.11 -17.40 -19.46
C LEU A 638 4.93 -18.44 -20.21
N LYS A 639 5.18 -19.60 -19.61
CA LYS A 639 5.86 -20.72 -20.29
C LYS A 639 4.86 -21.57 -21.06
N ASP A 640 5.34 -22.22 -22.11
CA ASP A 640 4.59 -23.24 -22.86
C ASP A 640 3.22 -22.76 -23.38
N VAL A 641 3.06 -21.48 -23.67
CA VAL A 641 1.78 -20.89 -24.08
C VAL A 641 1.15 -21.58 -25.30
N GLU A 642 1.97 -22.12 -26.22
CA GLU A 642 1.50 -22.82 -27.43
C GLU A 642 0.75 -24.13 -27.09
N LYS A 643 1.04 -24.74 -25.94
CA LYS A 643 0.31 -25.94 -25.47
C LYS A 643 -1.18 -25.67 -25.19
N ILE A 644 -1.55 -24.42 -24.90
CA ILE A 644 -2.96 -24.04 -24.71
C ILE A 644 -3.77 -24.40 -25.96
N LYS A 645 -3.28 -23.99 -27.14
CA LYS A 645 -3.92 -24.32 -28.43
C LYS A 645 -3.93 -25.82 -28.68
N GLU A 646 -2.78 -26.50 -28.49
CA GLU A 646 -2.67 -27.96 -28.73
C GLU A 646 -3.69 -28.74 -27.89
N LEU A 647 -3.80 -28.44 -26.61
CA LEU A 647 -4.75 -29.08 -25.69
C LEU A 647 -6.20 -28.77 -26.06
N ALA A 648 -6.50 -27.52 -26.42
CA ALA A 648 -7.84 -27.11 -26.84
C ALA A 648 -8.26 -27.83 -28.16
N ASP A 649 -7.38 -27.85 -29.16
CA ASP A 649 -7.66 -28.56 -30.42
C ASP A 649 -7.88 -30.06 -30.17
N ALA A 650 -7.10 -30.69 -29.30
CA ALA A 650 -7.21 -32.12 -29.00
C ALA A 650 -8.53 -32.47 -28.31
N ILE A 651 -9.02 -31.64 -27.37
CA ILE A 651 -10.28 -31.92 -26.69
C ILE A 651 -11.49 -31.57 -27.58
N HIS A 652 -11.44 -30.47 -28.34
CA HIS A 652 -12.47 -30.09 -29.29
C HIS A 652 -12.67 -31.16 -30.39
N ALA A 653 -11.59 -31.79 -30.89
CA ALA A 653 -11.65 -32.88 -31.88
C ALA A 653 -12.46 -34.08 -31.37
N ARG A 654 -12.67 -34.23 -30.08
CA ARG A 654 -13.46 -35.29 -29.43
C ARG A 654 -14.86 -34.82 -29.00
N GLY A 655 -15.20 -33.55 -29.28
CA GLY A 655 -16.47 -32.93 -28.88
C GLY A 655 -16.48 -32.46 -27.41
N GLY A 656 -15.33 -32.44 -26.72
CA GLY A 656 -15.22 -31.86 -25.41
C GLY A 656 -15.15 -30.33 -25.44
N LYS A 657 -15.13 -29.71 -24.28
CA LYS A 657 -15.18 -28.25 -24.11
C LYS A 657 -14.02 -27.71 -23.34
N VAL A 658 -13.70 -26.43 -23.52
CA VAL A 658 -12.61 -25.73 -22.79
C VAL A 658 -13.19 -24.59 -21.97
N VAL A 659 -12.93 -24.61 -20.66
CA VAL A 659 -13.21 -23.51 -19.73
C VAL A 659 -11.88 -22.91 -19.27
N GLY A 660 -11.68 -21.62 -19.56
CA GLY A 660 -10.47 -20.90 -19.14
C GLY A 660 -10.71 -19.97 -17.94
N THR A 661 -9.69 -19.80 -17.14
CA THR A 661 -9.55 -18.68 -16.20
C THR A 661 -8.24 -17.96 -16.51
N CYS A 662 -8.30 -16.66 -16.77
CA CYS A 662 -7.12 -15.81 -16.88
C CYS A 662 -6.92 -15.01 -15.59
N VAL A 663 -5.74 -15.13 -14.98
CA VAL A 663 -5.35 -14.27 -13.85
C VAL A 663 -4.79 -12.97 -14.40
N VAL A 664 -5.39 -11.84 -14.00
CA VAL A 664 -5.11 -10.52 -14.54
C VAL A 664 -4.50 -9.63 -13.46
N CYS A 665 -3.19 -9.42 -13.55
CA CYS A 665 -2.46 -8.37 -12.84
C CYS A 665 -2.16 -7.16 -13.75
N ASN A 666 -2.16 -7.37 -15.07
CA ASN A 666 -2.10 -6.38 -16.14
C ASN A 666 -3.15 -6.77 -17.21
N PRO A 667 -3.59 -5.86 -18.07
CA PRO A 667 -4.55 -6.17 -19.13
C PRO A 667 -3.89 -6.94 -20.29
N TRP A 668 -3.62 -8.23 -20.06
CA TRP A 668 -2.97 -9.13 -21.01
C TRP A 668 -3.62 -9.14 -22.38
N LEU A 669 -2.83 -9.31 -23.45
CA LEU A 669 -3.34 -9.67 -24.77
C LEU A 669 -3.88 -11.09 -24.71
N LEU A 670 -5.17 -11.26 -25.04
CA LEU A 670 -5.91 -12.53 -24.89
C LEU A 670 -5.89 -13.42 -26.14
N ASP A 671 -5.19 -13.02 -27.19
CA ASP A 671 -5.13 -13.70 -28.49
C ASP A 671 -4.66 -15.16 -28.42
N LYS A 672 -3.87 -15.50 -27.40
CA LYS A 672 -3.34 -16.86 -27.17
C LYS A 672 -4.17 -17.69 -26.18
N LEU A 673 -5.28 -17.17 -25.68
CA LEU A 673 -6.13 -17.87 -24.71
C LEU A 673 -7.60 -17.82 -25.11
N GLU A 674 -8.19 -16.63 -25.31
CA GLU A 674 -9.63 -16.44 -25.50
C GLU A 674 -10.18 -17.25 -26.69
N PRO A 675 -9.52 -17.28 -27.88
CA PRO A 675 -10.06 -18.00 -29.05
C PRO A 675 -10.21 -19.52 -28.85
N TYR A 676 -9.46 -20.07 -27.89
CA TYR A 676 -9.42 -21.50 -27.61
C TYR A 676 -10.37 -21.94 -26.49
N CYS A 677 -10.99 -20.99 -25.79
CA CYS A 677 -11.93 -21.26 -24.71
C CYS A 677 -13.39 -21.19 -25.22
N ASP A 678 -14.22 -22.13 -24.80
CA ASP A 678 -15.69 -22.06 -24.97
C ASP A 678 -16.31 -21.15 -23.90
N ALA A 679 -15.73 -21.13 -22.70
CA ALA A 679 -16.05 -20.13 -21.66
C ALA A 679 -14.75 -19.60 -21.04
N LEU A 680 -14.76 -18.31 -20.67
CA LEU A 680 -13.61 -17.66 -20.10
C LEU A 680 -14.03 -16.76 -18.94
N THR A 681 -13.33 -16.93 -17.82
CA THR A 681 -13.46 -16.08 -16.64
C THR A 681 -12.17 -15.33 -16.36
N ILE A 682 -12.26 -14.19 -15.67
CA ILE A 682 -11.13 -13.40 -15.18
C ILE A 682 -11.07 -13.47 -13.66
N GLN A 683 -9.87 -13.70 -13.15
CA GLN A 683 -9.51 -13.66 -11.74
C GLN A 683 -8.49 -12.54 -11.52
N TYR A 684 -8.67 -11.72 -10.48
CA TYR A 684 -7.74 -10.63 -10.16
C TYR A 684 -6.89 -10.90 -8.92
N THR A 685 -7.31 -11.80 -8.05
CA THR A 685 -6.66 -12.07 -6.76
C THR A 685 -5.47 -13.00 -6.92
N VAL A 686 -4.31 -12.54 -6.44
CA VAL A 686 -3.03 -13.27 -6.47
C VAL A 686 -2.36 -13.35 -5.10
N SER A 687 -2.80 -12.54 -4.11
CA SER A 687 -2.24 -12.53 -2.77
C SER A 687 -2.44 -13.86 -2.07
N ALA A 688 -1.38 -14.38 -1.43
CA ALA A 688 -1.39 -15.70 -0.78
C ALA A 688 -2.51 -15.87 0.25
N VAL A 689 -2.88 -14.79 0.96
CA VAL A 689 -3.94 -14.82 1.99
C VAL A 689 -5.32 -15.02 1.38
N ALA A 690 -5.59 -14.42 0.22
CA ALA A 690 -6.91 -14.47 -0.44
C ALA A 690 -7.00 -15.52 -1.55
N LEU A 691 -5.87 -16.08 -2.00
CA LEU A 691 -5.82 -16.99 -3.16
C LEU A 691 -6.76 -18.19 -3.02
N ASN A 692 -6.80 -18.82 -1.85
CA ASN A 692 -7.70 -19.96 -1.61
C ASN A 692 -9.18 -19.56 -1.75
N ASN A 693 -9.57 -18.37 -1.26
CA ASN A 693 -10.92 -17.84 -1.44
C ASN A 693 -11.22 -17.60 -2.92
N ALA A 694 -10.28 -16.99 -3.65
CA ALA A 694 -10.42 -16.69 -5.07
C ALA A 694 -10.59 -17.95 -5.93
N LEU A 695 -9.78 -19.00 -5.69
CA LEU A 695 -9.86 -20.27 -6.43
C LEU A 695 -11.20 -20.99 -6.17
N ASN A 696 -11.65 -21.04 -4.92
CA ASN A 696 -12.96 -21.61 -4.60
C ASN A 696 -14.10 -20.80 -5.19
N ALA A 697 -14.05 -19.46 -5.11
CA ALA A 697 -15.04 -18.56 -5.71
C ALA A 697 -15.12 -18.71 -7.23
N GLN A 698 -13.99 -18.93 -7.88
CA GLN A 698 -13.92 -19.22 -9.32
C GLN A 698 -14.70 -20.49 -9.66
N VAL A 699 -14.52 -21.56 -8.87
CA VAL A 699 -15.24 -22.82 -9.07
C VAL A 699 -16.74 -22.67 -8.72
N ASP A 700 -17.11 -21.81 -7.76
CA ASP A 700 -18.51 -21.48 -7.48
C ASP A 700 -19.22 -20.89 -8.70
N VAL A 701 -18.57 -19.96 -9.39
CA VAL A 701 -19.10 -19.39 -10.63
C VAL A 701 -19.15 -20.45 -11.73
N ILE A 702 -18.11 -21.25 -11.94
CA ILE A 702 -18.10 -22.29 -12.98
C ILE A 702 -19.21 -23.33 -12.73
N SER A 703 -19.47 -23.67 -11.48
CA SER A 703 -20.46 -24.68 -11.08
C SER A 703 -21.90 -24.18 -11.00
N GLY A 704 -22.11 -22.85 -11.07
CA GLY A 704 -23.42 -22.22 -10.91
C GLY A 704 -23.88 -22.05 -9.46
N ASP A 705 -23.02 -22.30 -8.48
CA ASP A 705 -23.36 -22.08 -7.08
C ASP A 705 -23.36 -20.57 -6.73
N PHE A 706 -22.73 -19.76 -7.56
CA PHE A 706 -22.81 -18.31 -7.53
C PHE A 706 -22.91 -17.74 -8.95
N ALA A 707 -23.92 -16.91 -9.21
CA ALA A 707 -24.07 -16.25 -10.51
C ALA A 707 -23.02 -15.12 -10.66
N PRO A 708 -22.30 -15.03 -11.79
CA PRO A 708 -21.26 -14.01 -11.97
C PRO A 708 -21.87 -12.61 -11.99
N THR A 709 -21.41 -11.73 -11.12
CA THR A 709 -21.80 -10.32 -11.05
C THR A 709 -20.67 -9.38 -11.38
N GLY A 710 -19.42 -9.82 -11.21
CA GLY A 710 -18.22 -9.03 -11.45
C GLY A 710 -18.16 -8.45 -12.85
N LYS A 711 -17.55 -7.27 -12.98
CA LYS A 711 -17.29 -6.58 -14.24
C LYS A 711 -15.82 -6.25 -14.37
N LEU A 712 -15.28 -6.26 -15.59
CA LEU A 712 -13.87 -5.91 -15.82
C LEU A 712 -13.54 -4.56 -15.19
N SER A 713 -12.50 -4.52 -14.36
CA SER A 713 -11.94 -3.29 -13.82
C SER A 713 -10.94 -2.61 -14.77
N LEU A 714 -10.48 -3.36 -15.79
CA LEU A 714 -9.55 -2.92 -16.82
C LEU A 714 -10.08 -3.28 -18.21
N THR A 715 -9.79 -2.43 -19.21
CA THR A 715 -9.97 -2.76 -20.61
C THR A 715 -8.80 -3.60 -21.10
N MET A 716 -9.11 -4.78 -21.65
CA MET A 716 -8.11 -5.67 -22.24
C MET A 716 -7.69 -5.11 -23.61
N ALA A 717 -6.38 -4.98 -23.85
CA ALA A 717 -5.86 -4.46 -25.11
C ALA A 717 -6.09 -5.45 -26.27
N SER A 718 -6.40 -4.92 -27.46
CA SER A 718 -6.81 -5.74 -28.62
C SER A 718 -5.64 -6.43 -29.32
N ASP A 719 -4.53 -5.73 -29.48
CA ASP A 719 -3.45 -6.14 -30.39
C ASP A 719 -2.14 -5.46 -29.99
N PRO A 720 -0.96 -6.06 -30.24
CA PRO A 720 0.33 -5.40 -30.06
C PRO A 720 0.45 -4.04 -30.75
N ALA A 721 -0.24 -3.82 -31.87
CA ALA A 721 -0.18 -2.57 -32.61
C ALA A 721 -0.70 -1.36 -31.83
N VAL A 722 -1.71 -1.52 -30.96
CA VAL A 722 -2.27 -0.41 -30.16
C VAL A 722 -1.37 0.02 -29.00
N ILE A 723 -0.39 -0.82 -28.66
CA ILE A 723 0.61 -0.56 -27.62
C ILE A 723 2.05 -0.51 -28.18
N ALA A 724 2.17 -0.52 -29.51
CA ALA A 724 3.48 -0.51 -30.16
C ALA A 724 4.31 0.73 -29.80
N ILE A 725 5.61 0.51 -29.62
CA ILE A 725 6.57 1.58 -29.33
C ILE A 725 7.28 1.94 -30.63
N THR A 726 7.25 3.21 -31.00
CA THR A 726 7.94 3.75 -32.16
C THR A 726 8.94 4.83 -31.74
N GLU A 727 10.08 4.92 -32.45
CA GLU A 727 11.02 6.00 -32.25
C GLU A 727 10.54 7.25 -32.96
N GLN A 728 10.52 8.37 -32.25
CA GLN A 728 10.16 9.69 -32.79
C GLN A 728 11.20 10.72 -32.33
N GLU A 729 11.58 11.64 -33.23
CA GLU A 729 12.42 12.76 -32.85
C GLU A 729 11.58 13.87 -32.23
N ILE A 730 11.87 14.21 -30.97
CA ILE A 730 11.23 15.27 -30.20
C ILE A 730 12.33 16.17 -29.65
N ASP A 731 12.29 17.46 -29.98
CA ASP A 731 13.28 18.47 -29.56
C ASP A 731 14.73 18.05 -29.89
N GLY A 732 14.94 17.42 -31.07
CA GLY A 732 16.27 16.94 -31.51
C GLY A 732 16.75 15.67 -30.77
N VAL A 733 15.90 15.02 -30.01
CA VAL A 733 16.20 13.78 -29.28
C VAL A 733 15.26 12.66 -29.73
N VAL A 734 15.84 11.51 -30.08
CA VAL A 734 15.04 10.31 -30.39
C VAL A 734 14.45 9.74 -29.12
N ARG A 735 13.11 9.63 -29.07
CA ARG A 735 12.32 9.13 -27.97
C ARG A 735 11.47 7.93 -28.42
N GLU A 736 11.22 7.03 -27.49
CA GLU A 736 10.32 5.90 -27.72
C GLU A 736 8.92 6.27 -27.25
N ILE A 737 7.97 6.24 -28.17
CA ILE A 737 6.59 6.70 -27.95
C ILE A 737 5.62 5.54 -28.21
N CYS A 738 4.71 5.30 -27.26
CA CYS A 738 3.64 4.33 -27.41
C CYS A 738 2.54 4.82 -28.38
N ALA A 739 2.00 3.93 -29.19
CA ALA A 739 0.90 4.21 -30.12
C ALA A 739 -0.35 4.76 -29.41
N SER A 740 -0.65 4.25 -28.22
CA SER A 740 -1.70 4.81 -27.36
C SER A 740 -1.10 5.70 -26.26
N PRO A 741 -1.76 6.80 -25.85
CA PRO A 741 -1.27 7.65 -24.76
C PRO A 741 -1.13 6.85 -23.45
N ASN A 742 -0.01 7.04 -22.74
CA ASN A 742 0.25 6.41 -21.46
C ASN A 742 -0.52 7.04 -20.27
N ASP A 743 -1.07 8.24 -20.48
CA ASP A 743 -1.80 9.03 -19.47
C ASP A 743 -3.32 8.98 -19.61
N VAL A 744 -3.83 8.18 -20.55
CA VAL A 744 -5.27 7.95 -20.79
C VAL A 744 -5.64 6.53 -20.42
N PRO A 745 -6.70 6.30 -19.61
CA PRO A 745 -7.21 4.96 -19.31
C PRO A 745 -7.68 4.18 -20.55
N GLY A 746 -7.61 2.86 -20.48
CA GLY A 746 -7.91 1.96 -21.62
C GLY A 746 -9.28 2.16 -22.24
N TYR A 747 -10.31 2.44 -21.43
CA TYR A 747 -11.69 2.64 -21.91
C TYR A 747 -11.85 3.88 -22.80
N ASP A 748 -10.94 4.84 -22.74
CA ASP A 748 -11.03 6.14 -23.44
C ASP A 748 -9.94 6.31 -24.52
N LYS A 749 -9.07 5.30 -24.73
CA LYS A 749 -7.92 5.40 -25.67
C LYS A 749 -8.31 5.50 -27.15
N ASP A 750 -9.44 4.97 -27.57
CA ASP A 750 -9.84 4.91 -28.99
C ASP A 750 -9.78 6.28 -29.68
N GLN A 751 -10.11 7.35 -28.98
CA GLN A 751 -10.12 8.70 -29.54
C GLN A 751 -8.75 9.35 -29.69
N TYR A 752 -7.69 8.71 -29.18
CA TYR A 752 -6.32 9.24 -29.18
C TYR A 752 -5.34 8.38 -29.98
N ILE A 753 -5.76 7.20 -30.44
CA ILE A 753 -4.96 6.31 -31.29
C ILE A 753 -5.17 6.70 -32.74
N ASP A 754 -4.09 6.67 -33.55
CA ASP A 754 -4.20 6.89 -34.99
C ASP A 754 -5.27 5.99 -35.61
N PRO A 755 -6.27 6.55 -36.29
CA PRO A 755 -7.31 5.77 -36.98
C PRO A 755 -6.76 4.71 -37.95
N ALA A 756 -5.58 4.96 -38.53
CA ALA A 756 -4.92 3.99 -39.40
C ALA A 756 -4.45 2.74 -38.63
N ILE A 757 -4.05 2.87 -37.37
CA ILE A 757 -3.75 1.72 -36.51
C ILE A 757 -5.05 0.96 -36.18
N LEU A 758 -6.08 1.68 -35.72
CA LEU A 758 -7.35 1.07 -35.35
C LEU A 758 -8.03 0.33 -36.52
N ALA A 759 -7.92 0.85 -37.74
CA ALA A 759 -8.47 0.22 -38.94
C ALA A 759 -7.84 -1.16 -39.25
N ASN A 760 -6.66 -1.46 -38.72
CA ASN A 760 -5.95 -2.71 -38.94
C ASN A 760 -6.06 -3.72 -37.80
N VAL A 761 -6.75 -3.37 -36.69
CA VAL A 761 -6.96 -4.28 -35.57
C VAL A 761 -8.38 -4.84 -35.55
N LYS A 762 -8.53 -6.05 -35.05
CA LYS A 762 -9.87 -6.70 -34.95
C LYS A 762 -10.81 -5.84 -34.09
N GLY A 763 -12.00 -5.55 -34.60
CA GLY A 763 -12.98 -4.71 -33.94
C GLY A 763 -12.74 -3.20 -34.03
N GLY A 764 -11.63 -2.74 -34.62
CA GLY A 764 -11.37 -1.31 -34.85
C GLY A 764 -11.22 -0.49 -33.56
N SER A 765 -10.73 -1.08 -32.49
CA SER A 765 -10.70 -0.49 -31.14
C SER A 765 -9.43 -0.88 -30.37
N TYR A 766 -9.04 -0.07 -29.42
CA TYR A 766 -8.05 -0.43 -28.39
C TYR A 766 -8.50 -1.67 -27.60
N ALA A 767 -9.82 -1.79 -27.34
CA ALA A 767 -10.37 -2.89 -26.59
C ALA A 767 -10.41 -4.19 -27.40
N TYR A 768 -10.00 -5.29 -26.79
CA TYR A 768 -10.12 -6.63 -27.36
C TYR A 768 -11.57 -6.91 -27.75
N CYS A 769 -11.76 -7.49 -28.97
CA CYS A 769 -13.07 -7.87 -29.49
C CYS A 769 -13.07 -9.38 -29.78
N ASP A 770 -13.99 -10.14 -29.17
CA ASP A 770 -14.14 -11.57 -29.39
C ASP A 770 -14.82 -11.91 -30.75
N ALA A 771 -15.06 -13.17 -31.00
CA ALA A 771 -15.72 -13.61 -32.24
C ALA A 771 -17.20 -13.25 -32.29
N ASP A 772 -17.84 -13.08 -31.13
CA ASP A 772 -19.26 -12.75 -30.99
C ASP A 772 -19.48 -11.21 -31.01
N GLY A 773 -18.43 -10.41 -31.15
CA GLY A 773 -18.48 -8.95 -31.22
C GLY A 773 -18.54 -8.26 -29.87
N ASN A 774 -18.23 -8.95 -28.78
CA ASN A 774 -18.13 -8.34 -27.45
C ASN A 774 -16.79 -7.64 -27.29
N TYR A 775 -16.81 -6.40 -26.80
CA TYR A 775 -15.60 -5.65 -26.45
C TYR A 775 -15.29 -5.81 -24.96
N TYR A 776 -14.08 -6.25 -24.63
CA TYR A 776 -13.65 -6.46 -23.25
C TYR A 776 -13.14 -5.16 -22.63
N ARG A 777 -14.07 -4.21 -22.48
CA ARG A 777 -13.86 -2.90 -21.84
C ARG A 777 -14.12 -2.98 -20.35
N SER A 778 -13.52 -2.07 -19.59
CA SER A 778 -13.91 -1.86 -18.18
C SER A 778 -15.43 -1.69 -18.08
N GLY A 779 -16.04 -2.43 -17.16
CA GLY A 779 -17.49 -2.54 -17.00
C GLY A 779 -18.16 -3.69 -17.79
N PHE A 780 -17.43 -4.37 -18.68
CA PHE A 780 -17.95 -5.56 -19.37
C PHE A 780 -17.93 -6.79 -18.47
N GLY A 781 -18.93 -7.64 -18.62
CA GLY A 781 -19.05 -8.94 -17.97
C GLY A 781 -20.43 -9.55 -18.27
N LEU A 782 -20.47 -10.85 -18.43
CA LEU A 782 -21.67 -11.63 -18.74
C LEU A 782 -22.33 -12.17 -17.47
N ASN A 783 -23.59 -12.55 -17.58
CA ASN A 783 -24.32 -13.45 -16.69
C ASN A 783 -24.70 -14.71 -17.46
N TYR A 784 -25.10 -15.82 -16.80
CA TYR A 784 -25.68 -16.99 -17.49
C TYR A 784 -27.18 -17.08 -17.36
#